data_a2e6106eaf2451cb74a93ded1700d121
#
_entry.id   a2e6106eaf2451cb74a93ded1700d121
#
_cell.length_a   1.000
_cell.length_b   1.000
_cell.length_c   1.000
_cell.angle_alpha   90.00
_cell.angle_beta   90.00
_cell.angle_gamma   90.00
#
_symmetry.space_group_name_H-M   'P 1'
#
loop_
_entity.id
_entity.type
_entity.pdbx_description
1 polymer ?
#
loop_
_entity_poly.entity_id
_entity_poly.type
_entity_poly.pdbx_seq_one_letter_code
_entity_poly.pdbx_strand_id
1 'polypeptide(L)'
;MTAQQYLKKYFGYDEFRGLQQQIITQVTAGKDALVLMPTGGGKSVCYQIPALMLEGITIVVSPLISLMKDQVDALRSNGIQAAFLNSSLNYQQEQEIAALCLHNQLKLLYLSPEKALALADNFLRKLNVSLIAIDEAHCVSQWGHDFRPEYKEISKLRDLFPNVPLMALTATADKITRQDILTLLGLKEPELFVASFDRPNLSLAVRAGWKKKEKLRDITTYLQQHPNDCGIIYCTSRKSVESLTFDLQQAGFKVKGYHAGMDSEQRTKVQEAFINDDVQVVCATIAFGMGIDKSNVRFVMHYNLPKSIESYYQEIGRGGRDGLPCTTVLYYTLGDLMMLREFATNSGQPEINLEKLKRMQEFAEARHCRRRILLSYFGQQHTENCGNCDVCLHPPSLFNGTVVAQKALSALYRINATAQQVGVNLLIDVLRGMRHKEIFERKLEQIKTYGAGADLSFKEWSNYLMQMIQLGAMEIAYNEGHVLRLTDFGELILKGKFELQLHQFTEEAFVPAGRSKSSLAEQGQSSGDSYQDIFEALRKLRKQLAEEHNLPPYIIFHDTSLKAMAEQLPQTEQEMLNISGVSFSKMQEYGHRFLEITQQFSPLTTSSVDVEEVLSEEKLQAYYEELQAANLRFSTAVVGYVLIGSDRKGYAEIARSVSFGGLLRNRLTYEEVKQRIKPFYEKIENDLKRKKQEERFDQDEQLVHAQTYFAAEEIDLLSAAEWDKMRASIDAIPLQKTGEGVSEALREIRKTHRRANEPWCDMEVSLLKNALRKTNKLQALIETFGRSERSIMVYSAKLI
;
A
#
# COMPACT_ATOMS: atom_id res chain seq x y z
N MET A 1 12.71 28.98 13.89
CA MET A 1 12.85 27.60 13.42
C MET A 1 11.85 27.34 12.30
N THR A 2 12.24 26.60 11.26
CA THR A 2 11.33 26.17 10.20
C THR A 2 10.46 25.00 10.67
N ALA A 3 9.34 24.75 9.99
CA ALA A 3 8.47 23.59 10.28
C ALA A 3 9.25 22.26 10.30
N GLN A 4 10.20 22.08 9.38
CA GLN A 4 11.02 20.89 9.29
C GLN A 4 12.02 20.77 10.47
N GLN A 5 12.55 21.88 10.95
CA GLN A 5 13.39 21.88 12.16
C GLN A 5 12.59 21.52 13.41
N TYR A 6 11.32 21.96 13.52
CA TYR A 6 10.43 21.52 14.59
C TYR A 6 10.13 20.00 14.48
N LEU A 7 9.86 19.50 13.27
CA LEU A 7 9.63 18.09 13.02
C LEU A 7 10.82 17.22 13.47
N LYS A 8 12.05 17.60 13.07
CA LYS A 8 13.25 16.87 13.48
C LYS A 8 13.49 16.93 14.97
N LYS A 9 13.41 18.13 15.55
CA LYS A 9 13.70 18.34 17.00
C LYS A 9 12.74 17.57 17.90
N TYR A 10 11.42 17.65 17.65
CA TYR A 10 10.43 17.13 18.59
C TYR A 10 9.93 15.72 18.24
N PHE A 11 9.96 15.33 16.95
CA PHE A 11 9.42 14.06 16.49
C PHE A 11 10.49 13.12 15.92
N GLY A 12 11.72 13.60 15.66
CA GLY A 12 12.81 12.79 15.13
C GLY A 12 12.68 12.41 13.65
N TYR A 13 11.80 13.09 12.89
CA TYR A 13 11.62 12.84 11.45
C TYR A 13 12.29 13.91 10.61
N ASP A 14 12.94 13.51 9.51
CA ASP A 14 13.66 14.42 8.62
C ASP A 14 12.74 15.08 7.61
N GLU A 15 11.67 14.42 7.20
CA GLU A 15 10.77 14.87 6.15
C GLU A 15 9.29 14.71 6.53
N PHE A 16 8.46 15.62 6.02
CA PHE A 16 7.01 15.52 6.10
C PHE A 16 6.48 14.45 5.13
N ARG A 17 5.41 13.77 5.53
CA ARG A 17 4.75 12.78 4.70
C ARG A 17 3.63 13.40 3.87
N GLY A 18 3.60 13.10 2.58
CA GLY A 18 2.50 13.50 1.69
C GLY A 18 2.18 14.99 1.75
N LEU A 19 0.95 15.33 2.15
CA LEU A 19 0.44 16.70 2.17
C LEU A 19 0.73 17.49 3.46
N GLN A 20 1.41 16.90 4.45
CA GLN A 20 1.58 17.53 5.77
C GLN A 20 2.23 18.91 5.68
N GLN A 21 3.27 19.08 4.87
CA GLN A 21 3.95 20.36 4.73
C GLN A 21 3.02 21.46 4.16
N GLN A 22 2.23 21.11 3.16
CA GLN A 22 1.28 22.04 2.54
C GLN A 22 0.20 22.48 3.54
N ILE A 23 -0.36 21.51 4.29
CA ILE A 23 -1.36 21.75 5.34
C ILE A 23 -0.79 22.68 6.42
N ILE A 24 0.42 22.41 6.90
CA ILE A 24 1.09 23.24 7.91
C ILE A 24 1.30 24.66 7.40
N THR A 25 1.75 24.82 6.16
CA THR A 25 1.95 26.13 5.54
C THR A 25 0.64 26.92 5.44
N GLN A 26 -0.45 26.29 5.02
CA GLN A 26 -1.78 26.90 4.90
C GLN A 26 -2.26 27.44 6.25
N VAL A 27 -2.19 26.61 7.29
CA VAL A 27 -2.71 26.94 8.62
C VAL A 27 -1.85 27.98 9.33
N THR A 28 -0.52 27.90 9.19
CA THR A 28 0.39 28.93 9.75
C THR A 28 0.27 30.28 9.04
N ALA A 29 -0.26 30.28 7.81
CA ALA A 29 -0.65 31.52 7.10
C ALA A 29 -2.01 32.11 7.57
N GLY A 30 -2.66 31.53 8.59
CA GLY A 30 -3.92 31.99 9.14
C GLY A 30 -5.17 31.60 8.37
N LYS A 31 -5.07 30.58 7.50
CA LYS A 31 -6.18 30.11 6.65
C LYS A 31 -6.77 28.81 7.17
N ASP A 32 -8.08 28.64 6.97
CA ASP A 32 -8.77 27.42 7.33
C ASP A 32 -8.38 26.25 6.43
N ALA A 33 -8.52 25.01 6.95
CA ALA A 33 -8.24 23.80 6.20
C ALA A 33 -9.22 22.66 6.54
N LEU A 34 -9.65 21.93 5.52
CA LEU A 34 -10.30 20.63 5.69
C LEU A 34 -9.32 19.53 5.26
N VAL A 35 -8.94 18.67 6.20
CA VAL A 35 -7.90 17.65 6.02
C VAL A 35 -8.50 16.26 6.08
N LEU A 36 -8.45 15.55 4.96
CA LEU A 36 -8.81 14.14 4.86
C LEU A 36 -7.53 13.33 4.72
N MET A 37 -7.19 12.59 5.76
CA MET A 37 -6.01 11.72 5.79
C MET A 37 -6.34 10.40 6.47
N PRO A 38 -5.85 9.25 5.97
CA PRO A 38 -6.12 7.94 6.56
C PRO A 38 -5.62 7.87 8.01
N THR A 39 -6.17 6.94 8.78
CA THR A 39 -5.65 6.61 10.10
C THR A 39 -4.19 6.14 9.96
N GLY A 40 -3.29 6.62 10.81
CA GLY A 40 -1.85 6.39 10.68
C GLY A 40 -1.13 7.27 9.65
N GLY A 41 -1.85 8.15 8.94
CA GLY A 41 -1.26 9.11 7.99
C GLY A 41 -0.55 10.31 8.65
N GLY A 42 -0.59 10.42 9.98
CA GLY A 42 0.06 11.50 10.72
C GLY A 42 -0.76 12.80 10.77
N LYS A 43 -2.10 12.70 10.84
CA LYS A 43 -3.03 13.86 11.00
C LYS A 43 -2.63 14.78 12.14
N SER A 44 -2.25 14.21 13.30
CA SER A 44 -1.92 15.00 14.48
C SER A 44 -0.74 15.95 14.27
N VAL A 45 0.27 15.55 13.50
CA VAL A 45 1.43 16.40 13.16
C VAL A 45 1.00 17.68 12.43
N CYS A 46 -0.09 17.63 11.65
CA CYS A 46 -0.60 18.78 10.88
C CYS A 46 -1.07 19.94 11.76
N TYR A 47 -1.47 19.69 13.01
CA TYR A 47 -1.79 20.77 13.97
C TYR A 47 -0.76 20.90 15.09
N GLN A 48 0.00 19.85 15.40
CA GLN A 48 1.01 19.89 16.45
C GLN A 48 2.22 20.75 16.05
N ILE A 49 2.66 20.69 14.80
CA ILE A 49 3.75 21.54 14.30
C ILE A 49 3.31 23.03 14.26
N PRO A 50 2.16 23.40 13.68
CA PRO A 50 1.65 24.77 13.78
C PRO A 50 1.54 25.27 15.21
N ALA A 51 1.08 24.45 16.16
CA ALA A 51 1.01 24.81 17.59
C ALA A 51 2.38 25.23 18.17
N LEU A 52 3.46 24.61 17.70
CA LEU A 52 4.83 24.96 18.12
C LEU A 52 5.34 26.23 17.41
N MET A 53 4.87 26.51 16.21
CA MET A 53 5.32 27.65 15.38
C MET A 53 4.58 28.93 15.74
N LEU A 54 3.31 28.85 16.12
CA LEU A 54 2.45 29.98 16.43
C LEU A 54 2.59 30.43 17.88
N GLU A 55 2.39 31.73 18.12
CA GLU A 55 2.32 32.28 19.46
C GLU A 55 0.91 32.07 20.04
N GLY A 56 0.83 31.52 21.25
CA GLY A 56 -0.42 31.22 21.93
C GLY A 56 -0.67 29.72 22.08
N ILE A 57 -1.93 29.37 22.31
CA ILE A 57 -2.41 28.02 22.61
C ILE A 57 -3.21 27.49 21.40
N THR A 58 -2.96 26.24 21.03
CA THR A 58 -3.80 25.50 20.08
C THR A 58 -4.87 24.73 20.85
N ILE A 59 -6.13 24.98 20.55
CA ILE A 59 -7.26 24.19 21.06
C ILE A 59 -7.49 23.02 20.12
N VAL A 60 -7.50 21.80 20.68
CA VAL A 60 -7.81 20.58 19.95
C VAL A 60 -9.10 19.99 20.49
N VAL A 61 -10.16 19.98 19.70
CA VAL A 61 -11.42 19.33 20.06
C VAL A 61 -11.38 17.90 19.56
N SER A 62 -11.51 16.95 20.48
CA SER A 62 -11.50 15.50 20.16
C SER A 62 -12.63 14.77 20.90
N PRO A 63 -13.30 13.80 20.27
CA PRO A 63 -14.45 13.12 20.87
C PRO A 63 -14.08 12.04 21.88
N LEU A 64 -12.78 11.76 22.08
CA LEU A 64 -12.30 10.55 22.72
C LEU A 64 -11.33 10.83 23.87
N ILE A 65 -11.78 10.58 25.09
CA ILE A 65 -11.01 10.82 26.32
C ILE A 65 -9.68 10.04 26.35
N SER A 66 -9.72 8.76 25.97
CA SER A 66 -8.51 7.91 25.93
C SER A 66 -7.49 8.41 24.90
N LEU A 67 -7.94 8.81 23.73
CA LEU A 67 -7.06 9.35 22.70
C LEU A 67 -6.40 10.66 23.12
N MET A 68 -7.13 11.53 23.83
CA MET A 68 -6.56 12.78 24.36
C MET A 68 -5.40 12.50 25.30
N LYS A 69 -5.56 11.52 26.22
CA LYS A 69 -4.52 11.11 27.16
C LYS A 69 -3.27 10.62 26.40
N ASP A 70 -3.44 9.68 25.48
CA ASP A 70 -2.34 9.11 24.70
C ASP A 70 -1.59 10.18 23.90
N GLN A 71 -2.32 11.12 23.27
CA GLN A 71 -1.73 12.24 22.53
C GLN A 71 -0.95 13.20 23.45
N VAL A 72 -1.50 13.53 24.62
CA VAL A 72 -0.84 14.41 25.57
C VAL A 72 0.40 13.76 26.16
N ASP A 73 0.34 12.47 26.52
CA ASP A 73 1.48 11.71 27.05
C ASP A 73 2.61 11.60 26.02
N ALA A 74 2.26 11.35 24.73
CA ALA A 74 3.22 11.35 23.64
C ALA A 74 3.86 12.75 23.40
N LEU A 75 3.07 13.82 23.48
CA LEU A 75 3.59 15.19 23.35
C LEU A 75 4.55 15.55 24.49
N ARG A 76 4.18 15.22 25.73
CA ARG A 76 5.03 15.47 26.91
C ARG A 76 6.33 14.68 26.83
N SER A 77 6.29 13.42 26.41
CA SER A 77 7.48 12.60 26.17
C SER A 77 8.40 13.18 25.09
N ASN A 78 7.84 13.92 24.14
CA ASN A 78 8.61 14.66 23.13
C ASN A 78 9.06 16.06 23.61
N GLY A 79 8.81 16.42 24.89
CA GLY A 79 9.17 17.72 25.47
C GLY A 79 8.23 18.86 25.09
N ILE A 80 6.99 18.57 24.66
CA ILE A 80 5.97 19.56 24.27
C ILE A 80 4.96 19.71 25.41
N GLN A 81 4.74 20.95 25.87
CA GLN A 81 3.78 21.24 26.94
C GLN A 81 2.36 21.13 26.41
N ALA A 82 1.66 20.09 26.81
CA ALA A 82 0.28 19.79 26.44
C ALA A 82 -0.52 19.32 27.64
N ALA A 83 -1.83 19.59 27.64
CA ALA A 83 -2.76 19.09 28.64
C ALA A 83 -4.12 18.75 28.02
N PHE A 84 -4.97 18.06 28.77
CA PHE A 84 -6.36 17.83 28.36
C PHE A 84 -7.33 18.22 29.48
N LEU A 85 -8.54 18.66 29.10
CA LEU A 85 -9.66 18.89 30.02
C LEU A 85 -10.87 18.10 29.55
N ASN A 86 -11.29 17.14 30.35
CA ASN A 86 -12.44 16.28 30.11
C ASN A 86 -13.09 15.85 31.42
N SER A 87 -14.11 15.01 31.39
CA SER A 87 -14.87 14.56 32.57
C SER A 87 -14.13 13.60 33.51
N SER A 88 -12.91 13.18 33.17
CA SER A 88 -12.14 12.27 34.04
C SER A 88 -11.29 12.98 35.08
N LEU A 89 -11.13 14.29 34.97
CA LEU A 89 -10.31 15.08 35.87
C LEU A 89 -11.08 15.53 37.12
N ASN A 90 -10.37 15.64 38.26
CA ASN A 90 -10.91 16.28 39.44
C ASN A 90 -10.76 17.82 39.38
N TYR A 91 -11.46 18.53 40.26
CA TYR A 91 -11.47 19.98 40.28
C TYR A 91 -10.08 20.62 40.45
N GLN A 92 -9.21 20.05 41.28
CA GLN A 92 -7.86 20.56 41.51
C GLN A 92 -7.01 20.47 40.23
N GLN A 93 -7.05 19.33 39.56
CA GLN A 93 -6.36 19.12 38.27
C GLN A 93 -6.85 20.11 37.19
N GLU A 94 -8.16 20.35 37.15
CA GLU A 94 -8.72 21.34 36.19
C GLU A 94 -8.21 22.77 36.50
N GLN A 95 -8.10 23.16 37.79
CA GLN A 95 -7.57 24.46 38.17
C GLN A 95 -6.07 24.61 37.83
N GLU A 96 -5.28 23.59 38.08
CA GLU A 96 -3.85 23.59 37.72
C GLU A 96 -3.66 23.78 36.21
N ILE A 97 -4.42 23.04 35.39
CA ILE A 97 -4.36 23.17 33.92
C ILE A 97 -4.85 24.57 33.50
N ALA A 98 -5.91 25.09 34.08
CA ALA A 98 -6.41 26.42 33.80
C ALA A 98 -5.37 27.52 34.10
N ALA A 99 -4.63 27.39 35.21
CA ALA A 99 -3.53 28.29 35.53
C ALA A 99 -2.40 28.23 34.49
N LEU A 100 -2.00 27.04 34.05
CA LEU A 100 -0.99 26.87 33.01
C LEU A 100 -1.42 27.52 31.68
N CYS A 101 -2.71 27.40 31.31
CA CYS A 101 -3.26 28.06 30.13
C CYS A 101 -3.20 29.59 30.21
N LEU A 102 -3.64 30.15 31.34
CA LEU A 102 -3.68 31.61 31.55
C LEU A 102 -2.28 32.23 31.56
N HIS A 103 -1.27 31.50 32.02
CA HIS A 103 0.14 31.89 31.97
C HIS A 103 0.86 31.59 30.67
N ASN A 104 0.15 31.15 29.60
CA ASN A 104 0.72 30.76 28.30
C ASN A 104 1.84 29.69 28.41
N GLN A 105 1.75 28.79 29.38
CA GLN A 105 2.73 27.72 29.60
C GLN A 105 2.40 26.44 28.81
N LEU A 106 1.22 26.39 28.19
CA LEU A 106 0.82 25.26 27.33
C LEU A 106 0.84 25.66 25.87
N LYS A 107 1.21 24.73 25.00
CA LYS A 107 1.12 24.85 23.55
C LYS A 107 -0.15 24.24 22.98
N LEU A 108 -0.60 23.11 23.56
CA LEU A 108 -1.82 22.43 23.13
C LEU A 108 -2.73 22.13 24.32
N LEU A 109 -4.01 22.42 24.14
CA LEU A 109 -5.07 22.07 25.07
C LEU A 109 -6.11 21.20 24.35
N TYR A 110 -6.20 19.93 24.77
CA TYR A 110 -7.21 18.99 24.26
C TYR A 110 -8.49 19.11 25.08
N LEU A 111 -9.62 19.17 24.40
CA LEU A 111 -10.95 19.33 25.01
C LEU A 111 -11.93 18.31 24.41
N SER A 112 -12.81 17.74 25.26
CA SER A 112 -14.00 17.09 24.72
C SER A 112 -14.96 18.15 24.16
N PRO A 113 -15.84 17.81 23.19
CA PRO A 113 -16.79 18.74 22.62
C PRO A 113 -17.64 19.45 23.68
N GLU A 114 -18.17 18.67 24.63
CA GLU A 114 -19.01 19.18 25.72
C GLU A 114 -18.24 20.16 26.61
N LYS A 115 -16.96 19.83 26.92
CA LYS A 115 -16.11 20.69 27.75
C LYS A 115 -15.71 21.96 27.00
N ALA A 116 -15.44 21.87 25.69
CA ALA A 116 -15.14 23.03 24.86
C ALA A 116 -16.30 24.04 24.84
N LEU A 117 -17.54 23.56 24.71
CA LEU A 117 -18.74 24.39 24.73
C LEU A 117 -18.99 24.99 26.13
N ALA A 118 -18.86 24.19 27.19
CA ALA A 118 -19.08 24.66 28.54
C ALA A 118 -18.09 25.74 29.01
N LEU A 119 -16.85 25.68 28.47
CA LEU A 119 -15.78 26.62 28.84
C LEU A 119 -15.66 27.81 27.86
N ALA A 120 -16.41 27.83 26.77
CA ALA A 120 -16.26 28.79 25.67
C ALA A 120 -16.25 30.25 26.17
N ASP A 121 -17.30 30.70 26.79
CA ASP A 121 -17.48 32.12 27.17
C ASP A 121 -16.67 32.51 28.41
N ASN A 122 -16.57 31.64 29.39
CA ASN A 122 -16.02 32.00 30.71
C ASN A 122 -14.48 31.78 30.78
N PHE A 123 -13.93 30.86 30.01
CA PHE A 123 -12.52 30.48 30.10
C PHE A 123 -11.79 30.64 28.77
N LEU A 124 -12.25 29.98 27.68
CA LEU A 124 -11.53 29.97 26.41
C LEU A 124 -11.38 31.37 25.82
N ARG A 125 -12.39 32.24 25.96
CA ARG A 125 -12.34 33.63 25.52
C ARG A 125 -11.18 34.44 26.13
N LYS A 126 -10.65 34.02 27.29
CA LYS A 126 -9.55 34.72 27.97
C LYS A 126 -8.17 34.25 27.50
N LEU A 127 -8.11 33.19 26.72
CA LEU A 127 -6.88 32.61 26.24
C LEU A 127 -6.41 33.27 24.94
N ASN A 128 -5.11 33.33 24.74
CA ASN A 128 -4.50 33.69 23.47
C ASN A 128 -4.53 32.46 22.55
N VAL A 129 -5.64 32.22 21.84
CA VAL A 129 -5.82 31.06 20.97
C VAL A 129 -5.23 31.35 19.61
N SER A 130 -4.32 30.50 19.15
CA SER A 130 -3.61 30.65 17.87
C SER A 130 -4.11 29.72 16.76
N LEU A 131 -4.75 28.59 17.11
CA LEU A 131 -5.30 27.61 16.19
C LEU A 131 -6.43 26.84 16.87
N ILE A 132 -7.45 26.47 16.12
CA ILE A 132 -8.50 25.53 16.54
C ILE A 132 -8.42 24.32 15.61
N ALA A 133 -8.14 23.15 16.17
CA ALA A 133 -8.14 21.87 15.45
C ALA A 133 -9.34 21.03 15.89
N ILE A 134 -10.15 20.57 14.95
CA ILE A 134 -11.32 19.71 15.22
C ILE A 134 -10.98 18.32 14.68
N ASP A 135 -10.64 17.43 15.58
CA ASP A 135 -10.34 16.04 15.22
C ASP A 135 -11.63 15.22 15.10
N GLU A 136 -11.57 14.18 14.27
CA GLU A 136 -12.71 13.34 13.89
C GLU A 136 -13.94 14.20 13.45
N ALA A 137 -13.68 15.20 12.61
CA ALA A 137 -14.68 16.17 12.17
C ALA A 137 -15.92 15.55 11.48
N HIS A 138 -15.81 14.28 11.00
CA HIS A 138 -16.96 13.56 10.46
C HIS A 138 -18.11 13.36 11.48
N CYS A 139 -17.82 13.51 12.78
CA CYS A 139 -18.84 13.45 13.84
C CYS A 139 -19.89 14.56 13.74
N VAL A 140 -19.64 15.64 12.98
CA VAL A 140 -20.60 16.72 12.78
C VAL A 140 -21.76 16.33 11.86
N SER A 141 -21.54 15.39 10.95
CA SER A 141 -22.48 14.97 9.92
C SER A 141 -23.35 13.80 10.40
N GLN A 142 -24.66 13.90 10.16
CA GLN A 142 -25.58 12.77 10.37
C GLN A 142 -25.32 11.59 9.42
N TRP A 143 -24.65 11.84 8.30
CA TRP A 143 -24.21 10.83 7.34
C TRP A 143 -22.89 10.18 7.75
N GLY A 144 -22.17 10.76 8.71
CA GLY A 144 -20.97 10.20 9.32
C GLY A 144 -21.28 8.90 10.05
N HIS A 145 -20.28 8.10 10.28
CA HIS A 145 -20.43 6.79 10.93
C HIS A 145 -20.54 6.88 12.47
N ASP A 146 -20.22 8.04 13.07
CA ASP A 146 -20.28 8.31 14.51
C ASP A 146 -20.78 9.75 14.77
N PHE A 147 -22.04 10.01 14.42
CA PHE A 147 -22.66 11.33 14.61
C PHE A 147 -22.77 11.69 16.09
N ARG A 148 -22.35 12.91 16.43
CA ARG A 148 -22.47 13.50 17.78
C ARG A 148 -23.10 14.89 17.70
N PRO A 149 -24.27 15.09 18.34
CA PRO A 149 -24.98 16.38 18.30
C PRO A 149 -24.13 17.57 18.73
N GLU A 150 -23.26 17.38 19.72
CA GLU A 150 -22.38 18.41 20.27
C GLU A 150 -21.41 18.98 19.24
N TYR A 151 -21.01 18.18 18.24
CA TYR A 151 -20.14 18.64 17.18
C TYR A 151 -20.79 19.74 16.31
N LYS A 152 -22.11 19.77 16.16
CA LYS A 152 -22.79 20.85 15.45
C LYS A 152 -22.67 22.20 16.16
N GLU A 153 -22.60 22.16 17.49
CA GLU A 153 -22.51 23.38 18.27
C GLU A 153 -21.08 23.93 18.38
N ILE A 154 -20.05 23.15 17.93
CA ILE A 154 -18.64 23.59 17.94
C ILE A 154 -18.44 24.83 17.03
N SER A 155 -19.31 25.05 16.05
CA SER A 155 -19.33 26.31 15.28
C SER A 155 -19.33 27.57 16.16
N LYS A 156 -19.87 27.54 17.38
CA LYS A 156 -19.78 28.62 18.36
C LYS A 156 -18.35 29.06 18.66
N LEU A 157 -17.36 28.14 18.55
CA LEU A 157 -15.95 28.51 18.68
C LEU A 157 -15.48 29.41 17.53
N ARG A 158 -16.05 29.27 16.33
CA ARG A 158 -15.79 30.17 15.22
C ARG A 158 -16.30 31.60 15.49
N ASP A 159 -17.47 31.73 16.12
CA ASP A 159 -18.02 33.03 16.49
C ASP A 159 -17.17 33.69 17.61
N LEU A 160 -16.68 32.90 18.54
CA LEU A 160 -15.81 33.32 19.62
C LEU A 160 -14.42 33.78 19.14
N PHE A 161 -13.88 33.08 18.12
CA PHE A 161 -12.55 33.30 17.56
C PHE A 161 -12.59 33.51 16.03
N PRO A 162 -13.17 34.62 15.55
CA PRO A 162 -13.45 34.82 14.13
C PRO A 162 -12.22 34.92 13.23
N ASN A 163 -11.07 35.29 13.80
CA ASN A 163 -9.79 35.47 13.10
C ASN A 163 -8.78 34.35 13.32
N VAL A 164 -9.10 33.35 14.15
CA VAL A 164 -8.23 32.21 14.41
C VAL A 164 -8.46 31.14 13.32
N PRO A 165 -7.41 30.58 12.70
CA PRO A 165 -7.58 29.53 11.71
C PRO A 165 -8.22 28.29 12.34
N LEU A 166 -9.14 27.68 11.60
CA LEU A 166 -9.82 26.45 12.00
C LEU A 166 -9.43 25.33 11.04
N MET A 167 -8.92 24.23 11.60
CA MET A 167 -8.56 23.03 10.88
C MET A 167 -9.51 21.90 11.27
N ALA A 168 -10.27 21.38 10.32
CA ALA A 168 -11.07 20.17 10.50
C ALA A 168 -10.33 18.96 9.94
N LEU A 169 -10.20 17.90 10.75
CA LEU A 169 -9.46 16.69 10.38
C LEU A 169 -10.34 15.45 10.50
N THR A 170 -10.25 14.55 9.54
CA THR A 170 -10.91 13.26 9.62
C THR A 170 -10.18 12.20 8.79
N ALA A 171 -10.35 10.93 9.15
CA ALA A 171 -9.86 9.82 8.36
C ALA A 171 -10.83 9.37 7.25
N THR A 172 -12.11 9.64 7.41
CA THR A 172 -13.18 9.12 6.55
C THR A 172 -14.24 10.20 6.36
N ALA A 173 -14.43 10.63 5.12
CA ALA A 173 -15.56 11.46 4.75
C ALA A 173 -15.85 11.27 3.26
N ASP A 174 -17.07 10.88 2.94
CA ASP A 174 -17.58 10.92 1.58
C ASP A 174 -17.90 12.37 1.15
N LYS A 175 -18.35 12.56 -0.08
CA LYS A 175 -18.64 13.90 -0.62
C LYS A 175 -19.68 14.67 0.21
N ILE A 176 -20.67 13.95 0.76
CA ILE A 176 -21.75 14.56 1.55
C ILE A 176 -21.23 15.01 2.91
N THR A 177 -20.53 14.10 3.59
CA THR A 177 -19.91 14.40 4.90
C THR A 177 -18.91 15.56 4.79
N ARG A 178 -18.17 15.67 3.70
CA ARG A 178 -17.26 16.82 3.45
C ARG A 178 -18.03 18.14 3.39
N GLN A 179 -19.14 18.16 2.64
CA GLN A 179 -19.96 19.36 2.53
C GLN A 179 -20.57 19.75 3.87
N ASP A 180 -21.05 18.78 4.65
CA ASP A 180 -21.54 19.00 5.99
C ASP A 180 -20.47 19.60 6.92
N ILE A 181 -19.26 19.06 6.89
CA ILE A 181 -18.13 19.59 7.69
C ILE A 181 -17.88 21.05 7.33
N LEU A 182 -17.78 21.37 6.05
CA LEU A 182 -17.54 22.75 5.58
C LEU A 182 -18.61 23.71 6.09
N THR A 183 -19.87 23.31 5.96
CA THR A 183 -21.01 24.18 6.27
C THR A 183 -21.27 24.28 7.78
N LEU A 184 -21.31 23.12 8.47
CA LEU A 184 -21.72 23.06 9.88
C LEU A 184 -20.65 23.57 10.85
N LEU A 185 -19.36 23.47 10.48
CA LEU A 185 -18.27 24.04 11.29
C LEU A 185 -17.94 25.48 10.94
N GLY A 186 -18.56 26.06 9.91
CA GLY A 186 -18.37 27.44 9.50
C GLY A 186 -16.94 27.75 9.03
N LEU A 187 -16.32 26.85 8.26
CA LEU A 187 -15.01 27.09 7.68
C LEU A 187 -15.06 28.23 6.66
N LYS A 188 -14.08 29.14 6.71
CA LYS A 188 -13.97 30.31 5.85
C LYS A 188 -12.99 30.05 4.71
N GLU A 189 -13.48 29.93 3.50
CA GLU A 189 -12.66 29.67 2.29
C GLU A 189 -11.56 28.61 2.52
N PRO A 190 -11.92 27.42 3.08
CA PRO A 190 -10.94 26.44 3.45
C PRO A 190 -10.31 25.78 2.23
N GLU A 191 -9.02 25.51 2.30
CA GLU A 191 -8.38 24.61 1.34
C GLU A 191 -8.68 23.16 1.72
N LEU A 192 -9.05 22.36 0.71
CA LEU A 192 -9.36 20.94 0.88
C LEU A 192 -8.13 20.10 0.57
N PHE A 193 -7.59 19.44 1.57
CA PHE A 193 -6.47 18.49 1.45
C PHE A 193 -6.99 17.07 1.55
N VAL A 194 -6.88 16.33 0.46
CA VAL A 194 -7.26 14.90 0.42
C VAL A 194 -6.01 14.07 0.16
N ALA A 195 -5.50 13.45 1.21
CA ALA A 195 -4.40 12.49 1.07
C ALA A 195 -4.92 11.17 0.51
N SER A 196 -4.01 10.38 -0.05
CA SER A 196 -4.36 9.05 -0.52
C SER A 196 -4.88 8.18 0.62
N PHE A 197 -6.00 7.49 0.37
CA PHE A 197 -6.56 6.48 1.25
C PHE A 197 -5.80 5.14 1.15
N ASP A 198 -4.80 5.06 0.28
CA ASP A 198 -4.03 3.83 0.13
C ASP A 198 -3.11 3.56 1.32
N ARG A 199 -3.17 2.33 1.79
CA ARG A 199 -2.34 1.77 2.85
C ARG A 199 -1.65 0.50 2.31
N PRO A 200 -0.57 0.64 1.51
CA PRO A 200 0.06 -0.48 0.82
C PRO A 200 0.61 -1.56 1.76
N ASN A 201 0.90 -1.21 3.01
CA ASN A 201 1.36 -2.13 4.03
C ASN A 201 0.27 -3.04 4.63
N LEU A 202 -1.01 -2.80 4.34
CA LEU A 202 -2.10 -3.68 4.75
C LEU A 202 -2.34 -4.73 3.66
N SER A 203 -2.25 -6.02 3.97
CA SER A 203 -2.77 -7.05 3.08
C SER A 203 -4.29 -7.20 3.28
N LEU A 204 -5.04 -7.42 2.21
CA LEU A 204 -6.50 -7.52 2.28
C LEU A 204 -6.93 -8.92 1.84
N ALA A 205 -7.55 -9.69 2.73
CA ALA A 205 -8.08 -11.02 2.41
C ALA A 205 -9.51 -11.19 2.89
N VAL A 206 -10.33 -11.87 2.09
CA VAL A 206 -11.69 -12.28 2.46
C VAL A 206 -11.81 -13.79 2.47
N ARG A 207 -12.42 -14.34 3.52
CA ARG A 207 -12.72 -15.76 3.70
C ARG A 207 -14.23 -15.93 3.75
N ALA A 208 -14.83 -16.19 2.61
CA ALA A 208 -16.27 -16.31 2.47
C ALA A 208 -16.76 -17.76 2.73
N GLY A 209 -17.91 -17.89 3.40
CA GLY A 209 -18.57 -19.18 3.66
C GLY A 209 -17.95 -20.03 4.77
N TRP A 210 -16.91 -19.54 5.45
CA TRP A 210 -16.22 -20.32 6.48
C TRP A 210 -17.03 -20.47 7.76
N LYS A 211 -17.13 -21.72 8.25
CA LYS A 211 -17.82 -22.07 9.50
C LYS A 211 -16.95 -21.79 10.73
N LYS A 212 -17.55 -21.75 11.92
CA LYS A 212 -16.88 -21.46 13.19
C LYS A 212 -15.54 -22.24 13.37
N LYS A 213 -15.56 -23.55 13.10
CA LYS A 213 -14.35 -24.41 13.25
C LYS A 213 -13.22 -24.03 12.28
N GLU A 214 -13.58 -23.63 11.05
CA GLU A 214 -12.60 -23.24 10.04
C GLU A 214 -11.98 -21.89 10.38
N LYS A 215 -12.81 -20.92 10.77
CA LYS A 215 -12.33 -19.61 11.25
C LYS A 215 -11.38 -19.78 12.45
N LEU A 216 -11.77 -20.58 13.45
CA LEU A 216 -10.95 -20.81 14.64
C LEU A 216 -9.61 -21.44 14.27
N ARG A 217 -9.60 -22.45 13.37
CA ARG A 217 -8.37 -23.09 12.91
C ARG A 217 -7.47 -22.12 12.16
N ASP A 218 -8.01 -21.28 11.29
CA ASP A 218 -7.23 -20.27 10.55
C ASP A 218 -6.57 -19.28 11.50
N ILE A 219 -7.34 -18.74 12.46
CA ILE A 219 -6.86 -17.83 13.49
C ILE A 219 -5.76 -18.47 14.36
N THR A 220 -5.99 -19.68 14.85
CA THR A 220 -5.01 -20.38 15.69
C THR A 220 -3.73 -20.70 14.92
N THR A 221 -3.84 -21.12 13.65
CA THR A 221 -2.69 -21.36 12.78
C THR A 221 -1.88 -20.08 12.57
N TYR A 222 -2.55 -18.95 12.28
CA TYR A 222 -1.89 -17.66 12.15
C TYR A 222 -1.13 -17.28 13.43
N LEU A 223 -1.79 -17.36 14.59
CA LEU A 223 -1.18 -17.00 15.87
C LEU A 223 0.01 -17.89 16.25
N GLN A 224 -0.01 -19.18 15.88
CA GLN A 224 1.11 -20.10 16.06
C GLN A 224 2.30 -19.76 15.17
N GLN A 225 2.04 -19.34 13.94
CA GLN A 225 3.08 -18.93 12.99
C GLN A 225 3.68 -17.55 13.33
N HIS A 226 2.94 -16.73 14.06
CA HIS A 226 3.30 -15.35 14.42
C HIS A 226 3.21 -15.11 15.94
N PRO A 227 4.05 -15.78 16.75
CA PRO A 227 3.91 -15.78 18.22
C PRO A 227 4.16 -14.40 18.85
N ASN A 228 4.89 -13.52 18.16
CA ASN A 228 5.23 -12.18 18.63
C ASN A 228 4.32 -11.08 18.10
N ASP A 229 3.40 -11.40 17.18
CA ASP A 229 2.46 -10.44 16.60
C ASP A 229 1.31 -10.15 17.56
N CYS A 230 1.01 -8.87 17.75
CA CYS A 230 -0.20 -8.48 18.44
C CYS A 230 -1.29 -8.02 17.46
N GLY A 231 -2.55 -8.23 17.81
CA GLY A 231 -3.63 -7.87 16.92
C GLY A 231 -5.02 -7.83 17.53
N ILE A 232 -5.98 -7.45 16.72
CA ILE A 232 -7.38 -7.24 17.10
C ILE A 232 -8.26 -8.16 16.25
N ILE A 233 -9.22 -8.83 16.91
CA ILE A 233 -10.25 -9.64 16.22
C ILE A 233 -11.62 -9.03 16.52
N TYR A 234 -12.22 -8.40 15.51
CA TYR A 234 -13.52 -7.78 15.63
C TYR A 234 -14.66 -8.77 15.49
N CYS A 235 -15.61 -8.71 16.41
CA CYS A 235 -16.85 -9.50 16.44
C CYS A 235 -18.06 -8.57 16.49
N THR A 236 -19.18 -8.98 15.88
CA THR A 236 -20.41 -8.17 15.89
C THR A 236 -21.18 -8.22 17.19
N SER A 237 -21.03 -9.27 18.02
CA SER A 237 -21.79 -9.45 19.26
C SER A 237 -20.92 -9.73 20.47
N ARG A 238 -21.39 -9.35 21.67
CA ARG A 238 -20.76 -9.66 22.97
C ARG A 238 -20.54 -11.17 23.12
N LYS A 239 -21.57 -11.98 22.81
CA LYS A 239 -21.49 -13.44 22.87
C LYS A 239 -20.40 -14.02 21.97
N SER A 240 -20.22 -13.46 20.77
CA SER A 240 -19.14 -13.89 19.88
C SER A 240 -17.76 -13.53 20.42
N VAL A 241 -17.60 -12.36 21.04
CA VAL A 241 -16.36 -11.95 21.72
C VAL A 241 -16.01 -12.93 22.85
N GLU A 242 -16.97 -13.21 23.75
CA GLU A 242 -16.77 -14.11 24.89
C GLU A 242 -16.43 -15.54 24.43
N SER A 243 -17.20 -16.08 23.46
CA SER A 243 -16.95 -17.43 22.94
C SER A 243 -15.58 -17.54 22.25
N LEU A 244 -15.21 -16.59 21.41
CA LEU A 244 -13.93 -16.62 20.69
C LEU A 244 -12.76 -16.44 21.66
N THR A 245 -12.89 -15.53 22.64
CA THR A 245 -11.89 -15.33 23.69
C THR A 245 -11.65 -16.63 24.45
N PHE A 246 -12.71 -17.30 24.87
CA PHE A 246 -12.61 -18.58 25.58
C PHE A 246 -11.95 -19.66 24.71
N ASP A 247 -12.39 -19.82 23.45
CA ASP A 247 -11.82 -20.81 22.53
C ASP A 247 -10.31 -20.60 22.32
N LEU A 248 -9.86 -19.34 22.18
CA LEU A 248 -8.44 -19.00 21.98
C LEU A 248 -7.61 -19.13 23.27
N GLN A 249 -8.18 -18.81 24.44
CA GLN A 249 -7.51 -19.04 25.74
C GLN A 249 -7.29 -20.53 26.01
N GLN A 250 -8.29 -21.37 25.68
CA GLN A 250 -8.15 -22.84 25.76
C GLN A 250 -7.06 -23.37 24.81
N ALA A 251 -6.82 -22.68 23.69
CA ALA A 251 -5.73 -22.99 22.79
C ALA A 251 -4.34 -22.45 23.24
N GLY A 252 -4.28 -21.82 24.43
CA GLY A 252 -3.02 -21.37 25.06
C GLY A 252 -2.57 -19.95 24.70
N PHE A 253 -3.38 -19.16 24.00
CA PHE A 253 -3.02 -17.80 23.62
C PHE A 253 -3.35 -16.76 24.70
N LYS A 254 -2.54 -15.70 24.81
CA LYS A 254 -2.78 -14.55 25.67
C LYS A 254 -3.85 -13.62 25.08
N VAL A 255 -5.11 -13.93 25.31
CA VAL A 255 -6.27 -13.23 24.72
C VAL A 255 -7.15 -12.63 25.79
N LYS A 256 -7.71 -11.44 25.54
CA LYS A 256 -8.75 -10.80 26.35
C LYS A 256 -9.94 -10.40 25.48
N GLY A 257 -11.13 -10.47 26.08
CA GLY A 257 -12.36 -9.97 25.45
C GLY A 257 -12.60 -8.50 25.82
N TYR A 258 -13.20 -7.71 24.90
CA TYR A 258 -13.58 -6.32 25.15
C TYR A 258 -14.92 -5.99 24.49
N HIS A 259 -15.88 -5.52 25.26
CA HIS A 259 -17.18 -5.06 24.74
C HIS A 259 -17.87 -4.07 25.68
N ALA A 260 -18.82 -3.31 25.18
CA ALA A 260 -19.53 -2.27 25.94
C ALA A 260 -20.32 -2.78 27.16
N GLY A 261 -20.57 -4.10 27.27
CA GLY A 261 -21.23 -4.71 28.43
C GLY A 261 -20.30 -4.92 29.64
N MET A 262 -18.99 -4.69 29.50
CA MET A 262 -18.04 -4.75 30.60
C MET A 262 -18.10 -3.45 31.41
N ASP A 263 -17.79 -3.51 32.69
CA ASP A 263 -17.63 -2.30 33.49
C ASP A 263 -16.42 -1.45 33.03
N SER A 264 -16.39 -0.19 33.46
CA SER A 264 -15.37 0.76 33.01
C SER A 264 -13.96 0.35 33.45
N GLU A 265 -13.81 -0.20 34.66
CA GLU A 265 -12.52 -0.60 35.19
C GLU A 265 -11.95 -1.80 34.43
N GLN A 266 -12.81 -2.80 34.15
CA GLN A 266 -12.39 -3.96 33.34
C GLN A 266 -11.98 -3.54 31.93
N ARG A 267 -12.74 -2.63 31.30
CA ARG A 267 -12.38 -2.11 29.97
C ARG A 267 -11.04 -1.42 29.97
N THR A 268 -10.77 -0.58 30.97
CA THR A 268 -9.49 0.11 31.14
C THR A 268 -8.35 -0.90 31.29
N LYS A 269 -8.51 -1.90 32.18
CA LYS A 269 -7.49 -2.95 32.39
C LYS A 269 -7.17 -3.73 31.12
N VAL A 270 -8.17 -4.08 30.31
CA VAL A 270 -7.95 -4.80 29.03
C VAL A 270 -7.23 -3.89 28.04
N GLN A 271 -7.62 -2.62 27.94
CA GLN A 271 -6.99 -1.65 27.07
C GLN A 271 -5.52 -1.42 27.44
N GLU A 272 -5.23 -1.19 28.70
CA GLU A 272 -3.88 -1.02 29.21
C GLU A 272 -3.02 -2.26 28.98
N ALA A 273 -3.54 -3.45 29.27
CA ALA A 273 -2.82 -4.71 29.04
C ALA A 273 -2.48 -4.92 27.55
N PHE A 274 -3.36 -4.52 26.64
CA PHE A 274 -3.08 -4.58 25.22
C PHE A 274 -2.05 -3.53 24.78
N ILE A 275 -2.18 -2.32 25.26
CA ILE A 275 -1.26 -1.21 25.00
C ILE A 275 0.16 -1.55 25.47
N ASN A 276 0.29 -2.17 26.64
CA ASN A 276 1.56 -2.54 27.29
C ASN A 276 2.18 -3.87 26.80
N ASP A 277 1.62 -4.47 25.75
CA ASP A 277 2.08 -5.78 25.22
C ASP A 277 1.92 -6.96 26.21
N ASP A 278 1.08 -6.86 27.25
CA ASP A 278 0.80 -7.96 28.18
C ASP A 278 -0.19 -8.96 27.61
N VAL A 279 -1.02 -8.50 26.66
CA VAL A 279 -1.99 -9.28 25.93
C VAL A 279 -1.67 -9.23 24.45
N GLN A 280 -1.56 -10.39 23.82
CA GLN A 280 -1.26 -10.53 22.40
C GLN A 280 -2.48 -10.19 21.52
N VAL A 281 -3.66 -10.65 21.91
CA VAL A 281 -4.87 -10.56 21.10
C VAL A 281 -6.03 -9.97 21.90
N VAL A 282 -6.74 -9.01 21.31
CA VAL A 282 -8.02 -8.56 21.84
C VAL A 282 -9.13 -8.99 20.91
N CYS A 283 -10.05 -9.83 21.39
CA CYS A 283 -11.33 -10.08 20.71
C CYS A 283 -12.31 -8.99 21.14
N ALA A 284 -12.86 -8.23 20.21
CA ALA A 284 -13.64 -7.06 20.59
C ALA A 284 -14.85 -6.80 19.70
N THR A 285 -15.83 -6.10 20.26
CA THR A 285 -16.82 -5.39 19.44
C THR A 285 -16.24 -4.04 18.98
N ILE A 286 -16.98 -3.30 18.14
CA ILE A 286 -16.62 -1.94 17.71
C ILE A 286 -16.34 -0.97 18.87
N ALA A 287 -16.76 -1.32 20.11
CA ALA A 287 -16.45 -0.53 21.30
C ALA A 287 -14.95 -0.47 21.62
N PHE A 288 -14.15 -1.44 21.15
CA PHE A 288 -12.70 -1.43 21.20
C PHE A 288 -12.17 -0.80 19.91
N GLY A 289 -12.26 0.49 19.84
CA GLY A 289 -11.94 1.08 18.57
C GLY A 289 -11.47 2.50 18.68
N MET A 290 -12.36 3.42 18.91
CA MET A 290 -12.01 4.81 19.02
C MET A 290 -11.09 5.03 20.24
N GLY A 291 -9.92 5.62 20.02
CA GLY A 291 -8.95 5.93 21.09
C GLY A 291 -7.78 4.95 21.26
N ILE A 292 -7.65 3.91 20.44
CA ILE A 292 -6.47 3.04 20.48
C ILE A 292 -5.45 3.52 19.46
N ASP A 293 -4.32 4.00 19.93
CA ASP A 293 -3.21 4.50 19.08
C ASP A 293 -1.95 3.61 19.14
N LYS A 294 -2.15 2.30 19.34
CA LYS A 294 -1.05 1.33 19.33
C LYS A 294 -0.51 1.17 17.90
N SER A 295 0.76 1.51 17.70
CA SER A 295 1.38 1.55 16.36
C SER A 295 1.75 0.18 15.80
N ASN A 296 2.05 -0.80 16.67
CA ASN A 296 2.60 -2.09 16.31
C ASN A 296 1.57 -3.23 16.18
N VAL A 297 0.33 -2.92 15.85
CA VAL A 297 -0.70 -3.93 15.54
C VAL A 297 -0.36 -4.61 14.22
N ARG A 298 -0.09 -5.93 14.23
CA ARG A 298 0.37 -6.71 13.08
C ARG A 298 -0.73 -7.42 12.32
N PHE A 299 -1.89 -7.60 12.95
CA PHE A 299 -3.06 -8.11 12.25
C PHE A 299 -4.37 -7.50 12.76
N VAL A 300 -5.34 -7.39 11.87
CA VAL A 300 -6.74 -7.06 12.18
C VAL A 300 -7.63 -8.06 11.46
N MET A 301 -8.38 -8.84 12.23
CA MET A 301 -9.30 -9.83 11.69
C MET A 301 -10.74 -9.47 12.02
N HIS A 302 -11.63 -9.63 11.06
CA HIS A 302 -13.06 -9.47 11.26
C HIS A 302 -13.71 -10.85 11.29
N TYR A 303 -14.08 -11.30 12.46
CA TYR A 303 -14.74 -12.62 12.66
C TYR A 303 -16.13 -12.68 12.02
N ASN A 304 -16.76 -11.51 11.84
CA ASN A 304 -18.04 -11.30 11.18
C ASN A 304 -17.94 -10.11 10.23
N LEU A 305 -18.91 -9.98 9.31
CA LEU A 305 -19.01 -8.84 8.39
C LEU A 305 -19.21 -7.51 9.16
N PRO A 306 -18.45 -6.45 8.90
CA PRO A 306 -18.73 -5.11 9.40
C PRO A 306 -19.99 -4.51 8.78
N LYS A 307 -20.57 -3.50 9.45
CA LYS A 307 -21.79 -2.84 8.98
C LYS A 307 -21.62 -1.97 7.72
N SER A 308 -20.41 -1.51 7.45
CA SER A 308 -20.11 -0.64 6.30
C SER A 308 -18.62 -0.67 5.94
N ILE A 309 -18.28 -0.19 4.73
CA ILE A 309 -16.91 -0.05 4.27
C ILE A 309 -16.13 0.96 5.11
N GLU A 310 -16.76 2.06 5.54
CA GLU A 310 -16.12 3.07 6.39
C GLU A 310 -15.70 2.46 7.73
N SER A 311 -16.61 1.70 8.37
CA SER A 311 -16.29 1.00 9.61
C SER A 311 -15.14 0.00 9.40
N TYR A 312 -15.23 -0.81 8.34
CA TYR A 312 -14.17 -1.74 7.96
C TYR A 312 -12.82 -1.04 7.77
N TYR A 313 -12.80 0.03 6.98
CA TYR A 313 -11.59 0.81 6.69
C TYR A 313 -10.98 1.41 7.96
N GLN A 314 -11.82 1.96 8.84
CA GLN A 314 -11.37 2.53 10.11
C GLN A 314 -10.79 1.46 11.06
N GLU A 315 -11.41 0.29 11.10
CA GLU A 315 -10.99 -0.84 11.92
C GLU A 315 -9.69 -1.47 11.43
N ILE A 316 -9.53 -1.74 10.12
CA ILE A 316 -8.26 -2.21 9.55
C ILE A 316 -7.17 -1.13 9.63
N GLY A 317 -7.56 0.14 9.59
CA GLY A 317 -6.65 1.30 9.73
C GLY A 317 -5.90 1.36 11.05
N ARG A 318 -6.29 0.55 12.06
CA ARG A 318 -5.56 0.40 13.33
C ARG A 318 -4.30 -0.42 13.17
N GLY A 319 -4.24 -1.29 12.15
CA GLY A 319 -3.09 -2.11 11.85
C GLY A 319 -1.96 -1.33 11.18
N GLY A 320 -0.71 -1.67 11.50
CA GLY A 320 0.49 -1.19 10.82
C GLY A 320 0.61 0.34 10.76
N ARG A 321 0.28 1.07 11.82
CA ARG A 321 0.40 2.54 11.86
C ARG A 321 1.84 3.02 11.76
N ASP A 322 2.77 2.18 12.14
CA ASP A 322 4.21 2.38 11.99
C ASP A 322 4.73 2.15 10.57
N GLY A 323 3.86 1.76 9.63
CA GLY A 323 4.21 1.49 8.23
C GLY A 323 4.69 0.06 7.95
N LEU A 324 4.86 -0.76 8.99
CA LEU A 324 5.24 -2.16 8.83
C LEU A 324 4.05 -3.01 8.31
N PRO A 325 4.31 -4.17 7.67
CA PRO A 325 3.28 -5.05 7.16
C PRO A 325 2.25 -5.42 8.23
N CYS A 326 0.99 -5.45 7.82
CA CYS A 326 -0.12 -5.87 8.66
C CYS A 326 -1.09 -6.73 7.86
N THR A 327 -1.46 -7.87 8.42
CA THR A 327 -2.40 -8.80 7.82
C THR A 327 -3.83 -8.41 8.18
N THR A 328 -4.72 -8.27 7.17
CA THR A 328 -6.15 -8.11 7.43
C THR A 328 -6.95 -9.25 6.82
N VAL A 329 -7.84 -9.84 7.62
CA VAL A 329 -8.70 -10.94 7.19
C VAL A 329 -10.15 -10.61 7.54
N LEU A 330 -11.03 -10.71 6.55
CA LEU A 330 -12.47 -10.57 6.72
C LEU A 330 -13.13 -11.93 6.53
N TYR A 331 -13.75 -12.47 7.57
CA TYR A 331 -14.62 -13.63 7.47
C TYR A 331 -16.04 -13.17 7.16
N TYR A 332 -16.64 -13.75 6.14
CA TYR A 332 -17.96 -13.38 5.64
C TYR A 332 -18.86 -14.60 5.52
N THR A 333 -20.08 -14.48 6.04
CA THR A 333 -21.14 -15.49 5.87
C THR A 333 -22.49 -14.84 5.57
N LEU A 334 -23.38 -15.56 4.89
CA LEU A 334 -24.75 -15.09 4.66
C LEU A 334 -25.53 -14.85 5.97
N GLY A 335 -25.20 -15.61 7.04
CA GLY A 335 -25.79 -15.40 8.37
C GLY A 335 -25.44 -14.04 8.96
N ASP A 336 -24.18 -13.58 8.77
CA ASP A 336 -23.76 -12.25 9.19
C ASP A 336 -24.58 -11.17 8.45
N LEU A 337 -24.75 -11.34 7.14
CA LEU A 337 -25.51 -10.40 6.30
C LEU A 337 -26.99 -10.31 6.72
N MET A 338 -27.65 -11.45 6.98
CA MET A 338 -29.05 -11.46 7.41
C MET A 338 -29.24 -10.73 8.74
N MET A 339 -28.38 -10.99 9.71
CA MET A 339 -28.40 -10.32 11.02
C MET A 339 -28.17 -8.80 10.88
N LEU A 340 -27.20 -8.38 10.07
CA LEU A 340 -26.91 -6.96 9.85
C LEU A 340 -28.02 -6.25 9.09
N ARG A 341 -28.71 -6.93 8.15
CA ARG A 341 -29.91 -6.39 7.48
C ARG A 341 -31.03 -6.11 8.46
N GLU A 342 -31.29 -7.03 9.39
CA GLU A 342 -32.30 -6.82 10.44
C GLU A 342 -31.95 -5.61 11.31
N PHE A 343 -30.70 -5.46 11.73
CA PHE A 343 -30.25 -4.27 12.47
C PHE A 343 -30.37 -2.99 11.65
N ALA A 344 -30.00 -3.00 10.38
CA ALA A 344 -30.12 -1.85 9.50
C ALA A 344 -31.57 -1.43 9.30
N THR A 345 -32.49 -2.39 9.09
CA THR A 345 -33.92 -2.13 8.91
C THR A 345 -34.56 -1.51 10.16
N ASN A 346 -34.10 -1.92 11.35
CA ASN A 346 -34.63 -1.43 12.64
C ASN A 346 -33.88 -0.19 13.16
N SER A 347 -33.01 0.41 12.37
CA SER A 347 -32.23 1.62 12.74
C SER A 347 -33.00 2.90 12.50
N GLY A 348 -32.50 4.02 13.04
CA GLY A 348 -33.08 5.35 12.79
C GLY A 348 -32.97 5.85 11.33
N GLN A 349 -32.16 5.20 10.50
CA GLN A 349 -31.94 5.53 9.08
C GLN A 349 -31.81 4.25 8.23
N PRO A 350 -32.90 3.50 8.04
CA PRO A 350 -32.87 2.17 7.42
C PRO A 350 -32.28 2.17 6.00
N GLU A 351 -32.74 3.09 5.16
CA GLU A 351 -32.32 3.15 3.74
C GLU A 351 -30.80 3.34 3.60
N ILE A 352 -30.24 4.27 4.36
CA ILE A 352 -28.81 4.57 4.34
C ILE A 352 -28.01 3.37 4.84
N ASN A 353 -28.41 2.78 5.97
CA ASN A 353 -27.69 1.67 6.57
C ASN A 353 -27.77 0.40 5.72
N LEU A 354 -28.90 0.16 5.04
CA LEU A 354 -29.05 -0.95 4.10
C LEU A 354 -28.15 -0.78 2.88
N GLU A 355 -28.04 0.45 2.35
CA GLU A 355 -27.17 0.71 1.21
C GLU A 355 -25.70 0.59 1.58
N LYS A 356 -25.27 1.11 2.73
CA LYS A 356 -23.91 0.91 3.25
C LYS A 356 -23.58 -0.56 3.45
N LEU A 357 -24.51 -1.33 3.99
CA LEU A 357 -24.36 -2.78 4.16
C LEU A 357 -24.26 -3.50 2.81
N LYS A 358 -25.04 -3.09 1.81
CA LYS A 358 -24.96 -3.62 0.45
C LYS A 358 -23.57 -3.39 -0.14
N ARG A 359 -23.00 -2.21 0.02
CA ARG A 359 -21.61 -1.92 -0.44
C ARG A 359 -20.58 -2.80 0.26
N MET A 360 -20.75 -3.05 1.55
CA MET A 360 -19.88 -3.96 2.30
C MET A 360 -20.00 -5.40 1.81
N GLN A 361 -21.22 -5.85 1.47
CA GLN A 361 -21.45 -7.16 0.84
C GLN A 361 -20.74 -7.24 -0.52
N GLU A 362 -20.93 -6.24 -1.38
CA GLU A 362 -20.29 -6.15 -2.70
C GLU A 362 -18.76 -6.22 -2.61
N PHE A 363 -18.17 -5.53 -1.63
CA PHE A 363 -16.73 -5.62 -1.35
C PHE A 363 -16.32 -7.05 -0.93
N ALA A 364 -17.11 -7.69 -0.04
CA ALA A 364 -16.79 -9.03 0.44
C ALA A 364 -16.90 -10.10 -0.66
N GLU A 365 -17.84 -9.95 -1.58
CA GLU A 365 -18.11 -10.88 -2.70
C GLU A 365 -17.30 -10.54 -3.97
N ALA A 366 -16.60 -9.43 -3.98
CA ALA A 366 -15.90 -8.96 -5.17
C ALA A 366 -14.79 -9.93 -5.62
N ARG A 367 -14.59 -9.98 -6.93
CA ARG A 367 -13.55 -10.76 -7.61
C ARG A 367 -12.47 -9.89 -8.27
N HIS A 368 -12.53 -8.59 -8.04
CA HIS A 368 -11.49 -7.61 -8.44
C HIS A 368 -10.58 -7.26 -7.27
N CYS A 369 -9.49 -6.59 -7.59
CA CYS A 369 -8.54 -6.13 -6.58
C CYS A 369 -9.26 -5.39 -5.45
N ARG A 370 -9.19 -5.91 -4.24
CA ARG A 370 -9.87 -5.38 -3.05
C ARG A 370 -9.50 -3.93 -2.78
N ARG A 371 -8.24 -3.59 -2.98
CA ARG A 371 -7.73 -2.23 -2.77
C ARG A 371 -8.33 -1.24 -3.75
N ARG A 372 -8.47 -1.61 -5.02
CA ARG A 372 -9.13 -0.75 -6.02
C ARG A 372 -10.56 -0.44 -5.64
N ILE A 373 -11.30 -1.43 -5.17
CA ILE A 373 -12.69 -1.25 -4.73
C ILE A 373 -12.75 -0.32 -3.53
N LEU A 374 -11.89 -0.54 -2.54
CA LEU A 374 -11.82 0.27 -1.34
C LEU A 374 -11.49 1.74 -1.64
N LEU A 375 -10.48 1.97 -2.49
CA LEU A 375 -10.08 3.33 -2.90
C LEU A 375 -11.15 4.01 -3.75
N SER A 376 -11.78 3.27 -4.67
CA SER A 376 -12.89 3.78 -5.47
C SER A 376 -14.08 4.22 -4.62
N TYR A 377 -14.38 3.51 -3.54
CA TYR A 377 -15.42 3.89 -2.59
C TYR A 377 -15.19 5.29 -1.98
N PHE A 378 -13.93 5.62 -1.70
CA PHE A 378 -13.54 6.94 -1.19
C PHE A 378 -13.30 7.98 -2.30
N GLY A 379 -13.63 7.66 -3.56
CA GLY A 379 -13.50 8.55 -4.71
C GLY A 379 -12.06 8.68 -5.23
N GLN A 380 -11.16 7.77 -4.84
CA GLN A 380 -9.80 7.72 -5.35
C GLN A 380 -9.68 6.67 -6.46
N GLN A 381 -9.26 7.11 -7.65
CA GLN A 381 -8.99 6.20 -8.75
C GLN A 381 -7.65 5.49 -8.56
N HIS A 382 -7.64 4.18 -8.79
CA HIS A 382 -6.44 3.37 -8.78
C HIS A 382 -6.53 2.36 -9.92
N THR A 383 -5.67 2.50 -10.93
CA THR A 383 -5.75 1.73 -12.17
C THR A 383 -5.07 0.37 -12.08
N GLU A 384 -4.05 0.26 -11.21
CA GLU A 384 -3.24 -0.95 -11.07
C GLU A 384 -3.78 -1.90 -10.00
N ASN A 385 -3.47 -3.18 -10.15
CA ASN A 385 -3.74 -4.17 -9.12
C ASN A 385 -2.69 -4.08 -8.01
N CYS A 386 -3.11 -4.20 -6.75
CA CYS A 386 -2.22 -3.93 -5.60
C CYS A 386 -1.16 -5.02 -5.35
N GLY A 387 -1.26 -6.20 -5.96
CA GLY A 387 -0.35 -7.33 -5.72
C GLY A 387 -0.39 -7.93 -4.30
N ASN A 388 -1.17 -7.34 -3.37
CA ASN A 388 -1.15 -7.67 -1.95
C ASN A 388 -2.57 -7.92 -1.36
N CYS A 389 -3.52 -8.37 -2.19
CA CYS A 389 -4.81 -8.87 -1.70
C CYS A 389 -5.05 -10.28 -2.20
N ASP A 390 -6.00 -10.99 -1.57
CA ASP A 390 -6.36 -12.36 -1.92
C ASP A 390 -6.67 -12.55 -3.41
N VAL A 391 -7.36 -11.59 -4.02
CA VAL A 391 -7.72 -11.61 -5.45
C VAL A 391 -6.49 -11.40 -6.35
N CYS A 392 -5.54 -10.54 -5.97
CA CYS A 392 -4.32 -10.34 -6.74
C CYS A 392 -3.35 -11.52 -6.64
N LEU A 393 -3.30 -12.17 -5.46
CA LEU A 393 -2.46 -13.34 -5.23
C LEU A 393 -3.04 -14.60 -5.91
N HIS A 394 -4.38 -14.68 -6.04
CA HIS A 394 -5.09 -15.78 -6.68
C HIS A 394 -6.10 -15.20 -7.69
N PRO A 395 -5.63 -14.66 -8.82
CA PRO A 395 -6.47 -13.95 -9.77
C PRO A 395 -7.45 -14.92 -10.45
N PRO A 396 -8.74 -14.57 -10.47
CA PRO A 396 -9.73 -15.32 -11.23
C PRO A 396 -9.60 -15.02 -12.74
N SER A 397 -10.25 -15.85 -13.59
CA SER A 397 -10.26 -15.63 -15.04
C SER A 397 -10.97 -14.34 -15.41
N LEU A 398 -10.31 -13.51 -16.20
CA LEU A 398 -10.81 -12.24 -16.71
C LEU A 398 -11.08 -12.31 -18.21
N PHE A 399 -11.98 -11.48 -18.71
CA PHE A 399 -12.18 -11.24 -20.14
C PHE A 399 -12.19 -9.72 -20.42
N ASN A 400 -11.91 -9.34 -21.66
CA ASN A 400 -12.03 -7.94 -22.08
C ASN A 400 -13.50 -7.52 -22.11
N GLY A 401 -13.94 -6.87 -21.05
CA GLY A 401 -15.31 -6.37 -20.84
C GLY A 401 -15.57 -4.97 -21.38
N THR A 402 -14.61 -4.38 -22.13
CA THR A 402 -14.69 -2.99 -22.61
C THR A 402 -15.98 -2.70 -23.38
N VAL A 403 -16.36 -3.60 -24.30
CA VAL A 403 -17.58 -3.44 -25.10
C VAL A 403 -18.83 -3.49 -24.21
N VAL A 404 -18.86 -4.40 -23.23
CA VAL A 404 -19.96 -4.48 -22.24
C VAL A 404 -20.05 -3.18 -21.45
N ALA A 405 -18.92 -2.68 -21.00
CA ALA A 405 -18.86 -1.42 -20.27
C ALA A 405 -19.31 -0.24 -21.14
N GLN A 406 -18.84 -0.15 -22.37
CA GLN A 406 -19.23 0.92 -23.29
C GLN A 406 -20.73 0.93 -23.61
N LYS A 407 -21.39 -0.24 -23.73
CA LYS A 407 -22.85 -0.32 -23.87
C LYS A 407 -23.54 0.36 -22.68
N ALA A 408 -23.15 0.03 -21.44
CA ALA A 408 -23.75 0.57 -20.24
C ALA A 408 -23.44 2.06 -20.02
N LEU A 409 -22.17 2.46 -20.16
CA LEU A 409 -21.74 3.85 -20.00
C LEU A 409 -22.34 4.76 -21.06
N SER A 410 -22.47 4.29 -22.32
CA SER A 410 -23.13 5.04 -23.39
C SER A 410 -24.62 5.23 -23.12
N ALA A 411 -25.30 4.21 -22.60
CA ALA A 411 -26.71 4.35 -22.19
C ALA A 411 -26.86 5.37 -21.08
N LEU A 412 -26.06 5.25 -20.02
CA LEU A 412 -26.07 6.17 -18.90
C LEU A 412 -25.76 7.61 -19.33
N TYR A 413 -24.73 7.82 -20.15
CA TYR A 413 -24.37 9.13 -20.70
C TYR A 413 -25.53 9.78 -21.47
N ARG A 414 -26.21 9.01 -22.33
CA ARG A 414 -27.36 9.51 -23.12
C ARG A 414 -28.57 9.85 -22.27
N ILE A 415 -28.84 9.04 -21.23
CA ILE A 415 -29.93 9.30 -20.29
C ILE A 415 -29.63 10.59 -19.52
N ASN A 416 -28.44 10.74 -19.00
CA ASN A 416 -28.04 11.94 -18.25
C ASN A 416 -28.06 13.20 -19.12
N ALA A 417 -27.75 13.08 -20.43
CA ALA A 417 -27.85 14.19 -21.39
C ALA A 417 -29.30 14.71 -21.60
N THR A 418 -30.31 13.91 -21.26
CA THR A 418 -31.72 14.32 -21.27
C THR A 418 -32.20 14.89 -19.92
N ALA A 419 -31.28 15.20 -19.01
CA ALA A 419 -31.56 15.61 -17.64
C ALA A 419 -32.39 14.58 -16.83
N GLN A 420 -32.39 13.33 -17.26
CA GLN A 420 -33.00 12.23 -16.54
C GLN A 420 -31.95 11.43 -15.75
N GLN A 421 -32.40 10.82 -14.70
CA GLN A 421 -31.56 10.04 -13.79
C GLN A 421 -32.15 8.63 -13.63
N VAL A 422 -31.31 7.62 -13.62
CA VAL A 422 -31.74 6.21 -13.51
C VAL A 422 -30.90 5.46 -12.46
N GLY A 423 -31.55 4.54 -11.76
CA GLY A 423 -30.88 3.56 -10.91
C GLY A 423 -30.44 2.33 -11.70
N VAL A 424 -29.76 1.43 -11.01
CA VAL A 424 -29.18 0.19 -11.61
C VAL A 424 -30.22 -0.61 -12.37
N ASN A 425 -31.38 -0.91 -11.75
CA ASN A 425 -32.40 -1.76 -12.35
C ASN A 425 -32.98 -1.15 -13.64
N LEU A 426 -33.31 0.15 -13.62
CA LEU A 426 -33.86 0.81 -14.78
C LEU A 426 -32.85 0.92 -15.92
N LEU A 427 -31.56 1.11 -15.63
CA LEU A 427 -30.51 1.05 -16.63
C LEU A 427 -30.41 -0.34 -17.26
N ILE A 428 -30.51 -1.42 -16.48
CA ILE A 428 -30.56 -2.80 -17.00
C ILE A 428 -31.76 -2.99 -17.93
N ASP A 429 -32.92 -2.51 -17.55
CA ASP A 429 -34.14 -2.64 -18.34
C ASP A 429 -34.02 -1.89 -19.69
N VAL A 430 -33.42 -0.70 -19.66
CA VAL A 430 -33.10 0.06 -20.89
C VAL A 430 -32.13 -0.72 -21.78
N LEU A 431 -31.05 -1.25 -21.22
CA LEU A 431 -30.04 -2.02 -21.98
C LEU A 431 -30.64 -3.28 -22.59
N ARG A 432 -31.53 -3.93 -21.90
CA ARG A 432 -32.20 -5.15 -22.37
C ARG A 432 -33.38 -4.88 -23.31
N GLY A 433 -33.81 -3.62 -23.46
CA GLY A 433 -34.96 -3.27 -24.27
C GLY A 433 -36.29 -3.75 -23.67
N MET A 434 -36.42 -3.71 -22.33
CA MET A 434 -37.64 -4.14 -21.63
C MET A 434 -38.78 -3.17 -21.89
N ARG A 435 -40.00 -3.69 -22.07
CA ARG A 435 -41.19 -2.92 -22.35
C ARG A 435 -42.10 -2.84 -21.15
N HIS A 436 -41.97 -1.80 -20.32
CA HIS A 436 -42.88 -1.55 -19.21
C HIS A 436 -43.15 -0.02 -19.09
N LYS A 437 -44.17 0.30 -18.28
CA LYS A 437 -44.73 1.65 -18.19
C LYS A 437 -43.72 2.76 -17.98
N GLU A 438 -42.76 2.58 -17.04
CA GLU A 438 -41.77 3.60 -16.70
C GLU A 438 -40.83 3.94 -17.86
N ILE A 439 -40.44 2.97 -18.70
CA ILE A 439 -39.62 3.20 -19.88
C ILE A 439 -40.32 4.13 -20.87
N PHE A 440 -41.61 3.89 -21.13
CA PHE A 440 -42.38 4.71 -22.09
C PHE A 440 -42.74 6.07 -21.53
N GLU A 441 -43.09 6.19 -20.27
CA GLU A 441 -43.38 7.48 -19.62
C GLU A 441 -42.18 8.40 -19.65
N ARG A 442 -40.97 7.84 -19.49
CA ARG A 442 -39.71 8.54 -19.53
C ARG A 442 -39.09 8.65 -20.92
N LYS A 443 -39.74 8.09 -21.95
CA LYS A 443 -39.27 8.06 -23.35
C LYS A 443 -37.86 7.47 -23.51
N LEU A 444 -37.50 6.52 -22.65
CA LEU A 444 -36.18 5.88 -22.66
C LEU A 444 -35.99 4.89 -23.83
N GLU A 445 -37.08 4.45 -24.44
CA GLU A 445 -37.06 3.65 -25.67
C GLU A 445 -36.53 4.41 -26.90
N GLN A 446 -36.44 5.77 -26.84
CA GLN A 446 -35.97 6.60 -27.94
C GLN A 446 -34.46 6.79 -27.96
N ILE A 447 -33.76 6.40 -26.94
CA ILE A 447 -32.28 6.50 -26.94
C ILE A 447 -31.66 5.43 -27.80
N LYS A 448 -30.56 5.77 -28.52
CA LYS A 448 -29.89 4.83 -29.45
C LYS A 448 -29.35 3.55 -28.80
N THR A 449 -29.21 3.54 -27.51
CA THR A 449 -28.71 2.41 -26.74
C THR A 449 -29.79 1.57 -26.09
N TYR A 450 -31.06 1.86 -26.34
CA TYR A 450 -32.17 1.02 -25.91
C TYR A 450 -32.10 -0.36 -26.60
N GLY A 451 -32.06 -1.43 -25.82
CA GLY A 451 -31.92 -2.79 -26.32
C GLY A 451 -30.51 -3.17 -26.76
N ALA A 452 -29.52 -2.28 -26.65
CA ALA A 452 -28.15 -2.57 -27.09
C ALA A 452 -27.45 -3.70 -26.31
N GLY A 453 -27.98 -4.08 -25.17
CA GLY A 453 -27.51 -5.14 -24.30
C GLY A 453 -28.49 -6.29 -24.13
N ALA A 454 -29.39 -6.52 -25.10
CA ALA A 454 -30.38 -7.59 -25.04
C ALA A 454 -29.75 -9.01 -25.11
N ASP A 455 -28.50 -9.09 -25.51
CA ASP A 455 -27.67 -10.30 -25.54
C ASP A 455 -27.31 -10.85 -24.13
N LEU A 456 -27.44 -10.04 -23.06
CA LEU A 456 -27.14 -10.44 -21.70
C LEU A 456 -28.41 -10.52 -20.82
N SER A 457 -28.43 -11.47 -19.92
CA SER A 457 -29.50 -11.61 -18.94
C SER A 457 -29.50 -10.48 -17.89
N PHE A 458 -30.59 -10.35 -17.13
CA PHE A 458 -30.65 -9.40 -16.02
C PHE A 458 -29.56 -9.66 -14.97
N LYS A 459 -29.28 -10.93 -14.66
CA LYS A 459 -28.24 -11.32 -13.68
C LYS A 459 -26.84 -10.95 -14.17
N GLU A 460 -26.53 -11.20 -15.43
CA GLU A 460 -25.23 -10.82 -16.02
C GLU A 460 -25.06 -9.32 -15.99
N TRP A 461 -26.05 -8.54 -16.45
CA TRP A 461 -25.98 -7.08 -16.37
C TRP A 461 -25.84 -6.57 -14.96
N SER A 462 -26.61 -7.11 -14.00
CA SER A 462 -26.50 -6.75 -12.60
C SER A 462 -25.08 -6.97 -12.08
N ASN A 463 -24.48 -8.10 -12.43
CA ASN A 463 -23.12 -8.43 -12.06
C ASN A 463 -22.09 -7.48 -12.71
N TYR A 464 -22.18 -7.26 -14.02
CA TYR A 464 -21.22 -6.39 -14.73
C TYR A 464 -21.34 -4.91 -14.32
N LEU A 465 -22.56 -4.39 -14.13
CA LEU A 465 -22.73 -3.03 -13.62
C LEU A 465 -22.12 -2.89 -12.22
N MET A 466 -22.30 -3.92 -11.38
CA MET A 466 -21.70 -3.92 -10.05
C MET A 466 -20.17 -3.90 -10.12
N GLN A 467 -19.57 -4.71 -11.00
CA GLN A 467 -18.12 -4.68 -11.21
C GLN A 467 -17.66 -3.29 -11.72
N MET A 468 -18.41 -2.65 -12.61
CA MET A 468 -18.10 -1.31 -13.12
C MET A 468 -18.17 -0.24 -12.02
N ILE A 469 -19.13 -0.35 -11.09
CA ILE A 469 -19.23 0.53 -9.92
C ILE A 469 -18.04 0.28 -8.98
N GLN A 470 -17.71 -0.98 -8.67
CA GLN A 470 -16.57 -1.35 -7.83
C GLN A 470 -15.23 -0.89 -8.40
N LEU A 471 -15.12 -0.86 -9.73
CA LEU A 471 -13.92 -0.39 -10.44
C LEU A 471 -13.90 1.14 -10.62
N GLY A 472 -14.96 1.83 -10.22
CA GLY A 472 -15.06 3.28 -10.30
C GLY A 472 -15.38 3.84 -11.68
N ALA A 473 -15.88 3.01 -12.61
CA ALA A 473 -16.32 3.48 -13.93
C ALA A 473 -17.67 4.22 -13.88
N MET A 474 -18.46 3.98 -12.85
CA MET A 474 -19.68 4.72 -12.50
C MET A 474 -19.84 4.76 -10.99
N GLU A 475 -20.60 5.72 -10.48
CA GLU A 475 -20.90 5.86 -9.06
C GLU A 475 -22.41 5.92 -8.81
N ILE A 476 -22.85 5.56 -7.59
CA ILE A 476 -24.23 5.79 -7.14
C ILE A 476 -24.29 7.05 -6.32
N ALA A 477 -25.12 8.01 -6.72
CA ALA A 477 -25.44 9.21 -5.95
C ALA A 477 -26.57 8.89 -4.95
N TYR A 478 -26.19 8.53 -3.72
CA TYR A 478 -27.12 8.11 -2.66
C TYR A 478 -28.07 9.23 -2.21
N ASN A 479 -27.55 10.45 -2.16
CA ASN A 479 -28.29 11.66 -1.79
C ASN A 479 -29.30 12.13 -2.84
N GLU A 480 -29.34 11.48 -4.01
CA GLU A 480 -30.18 11.85 -5.13
C GLU A 480 -31.13 10.71 -5.56
N GLY A 481 -31.50 9.86 -4.62
CA GLY A 481 -32.40 8.74 -4.92
C GLY A 481 -31.69 7.53 -5.55
N HIS A 482 -30.45 7.28 -5.21
CA HIS A 482 -29.67 6.09 -5.66
C HIS A 482 -29.45 6.04 -7.18
N VAL A 483 -29.29 7.18 -7.81
CA VAL A 483 -29.08 7.28 -9.26
C VAL A 483 -27.63 7.04 -9.65
N LEU A 484 -27.45 6.52 -10.86
CA LEU A 484 -26.11 6.29 -11.41
C LEU A 484 -25.54 7.56 -12.04
N ARG A 485 -24.25 7.79 -11.82
CA ARG A 485 -23.46 8.85 -12.45
C ARG A 485 -22.26 8.28 -13.16
N LEU A 486 -21.93 8.87 -14.30
CA LEU A 486 -20.68 8.58 -14.99
C LEU A 486 -19.52 9.26 -14.26
N THR A 487 -18.40 8.56 -14.10
CA THR A 487 -17.16 9.12 -13.54
C THR A 487 -16.20 9.53 -14.67
N ASP A 488 -15.15 10.28 -14.36
CA ASP A 488 -14.08 10.64 -15.31
C ASP A 488 -13.40 9.36 -15.85
N PHE A 489 -13.25 8.34 -15.03
CA PHE A 489 -12.72 7.05 -15.47
C PHE A 489 -13.68 6.32 -16.43
N GLY A 490 -14.97 6.38 -16.15
CA GLY A 490 -16.00 5.88 -17.05
C GLY A 490 -15.98 6.57 -18.42
N GLU A 491 -15.71 7.87 -18.45
CA GLU A 491 -15.53 8.60 -19.72
C GLU A 491 -14.30 8.13 -20.52
N LEU A 492 -13.20 7.81 -19.88
CA LEU A 492 -12.01 7.26 -20.55
C LEU A 492 -12.32 5.91 -21.22
N ILE A 493 -13.06 5.04 -20.52
CA ILE A 493 -13.52 3.76 -21.09
C ILE A 493 -14.48 3.99 -22.26
N LEU A 494 -15.46 4.89 -22.07
CA LEU A 494 -16.44 5.22 -23.10
C LEU A 494 -15.78 5.74 -24.37
N LYS A 495 -14.73 6.57 -24.25
CA LYS A 495 -13.93 7.12 -25.35
C LYS A 495 -12.91 6.13 -25.95
N GLY A 496 -12.84 4.89 -25.44
CA GLY A 496 -11.90 3.87 -25.89
C GLY A 496 -10.44 4.12 -25.51
N LYS A 497 -10.19 5.00 -24.54
CA LYS A 497 -8.84 5.32 -24.05
C LYS A 497 -8.35 4.35 -22.98
N PHE A 498 -9.22 3.49 -22.46
CA PHE A 498 -8.90 2.50 -21.43
C PHE A 498 -9.69 1.21 -21.70
N GLU A 499 -9.01 0.06 -21.63
CA GLU A 499 -9.64 -1.25 -21.69
C GLU A 499 -10.02 -1.75 -20.32
N LEU A 500 -11.27 -2.20 -20.15
CA LEU A 500 -11.79 -2.68 -18.89
C LEU A 500 -11.82 -4.21 -18.86
N GLN A 501 -11.12 -4.80 -17.91
CA GLN A 501 -11.19 -6.24 -17.65
C GLN A 501 -12.32 -6.53 -16.67
N LEU A 502 -13.21 -7.46 -17.04
CA LEU A 502 -14.32 -7.93 -16.21
C LEU A 502 -14.22 -9.43 -15.97
N HIS A 503 -14.81 -9.89 -14.87
CA HIS A 503 -15.00 -11.30 -14.61
C HIS A 503 -16.18 -11.82 -15.40
N GLN A 504 -15.98 -12.97 -16.03
CA GLN A 504 -17.09 -13.67 -16.67
C GLN A 504 -18.11 -14.10 -15.59
N PHE A 505 -19.37 -13.77 -15.83
CA PHE A 505 -20.45 -14.23 -14.97
C PHE A 505 -20.59 -15.76 -15.13
N THR A 506 -20.47 -16.48 -14.02
CA THR A 506 -20.75 -17.92 -13.95
C THR A 506 -21.90 -18.11 -12.96
N GLU A 507 -22.92 -18.83 -13.35
CA GLU A 507 -24.06 -19.14 -12.48
C GLU A 507 -23.70 -20.12 -11.34
N GLU A 508 -22.49 -20.62 -11.32
CA GLU A 508 -22.06 -21.58 -10.30
C GLU A 508 -22.10 -20.94 -8.92
N ALA A 509 -22.83 -21.64 -8.07
CA ALA A 509 -22.89 -21.37 -6.64
C ALA A 509 -21.47 -21.17 -6.10
N PHE A 510 -21.34 -20.19 -5.23
CA PHE A 510 -20.17 -19.90 -4.40
C PHE A 510 -19.51 -21.19 -3.90
N VAL A 511 -18.59 -21.73 -4.67
CA VAL A 511 -17.76 -22.85 -4.25
C VAL A 511 -16.64 -22.23 -3.43
N PRO A 512 -16.49 -22.57 -2.13
CA PRO A 512 -15.33 -22.13 -1.37
C PRO A 512 -14.08 -22.56 -2.14
N ALA A 513 -13.19 -21.60 -2.41
CA ALA A 513 -11.94 -21.88 -3.09
C ALA A 513 -11.29 -23.11 -2.45
N GLY A 514 -11.23 -24.18 -3.24
CA GLY A 514 -10.74 -25.46 -2.78
C GLY A 514 -9.32 -25.34 -2.27
N ARG A 515 -9.00 -26.14 -1.28
CA ARG A 515 -7.70 -26.36 -0.66
C ARG A 515 -6.54 -26.23 -1.66
N SER A 516 -6.08 -25.06 -1.96
CA SER A 516 -4.73 -24.88 -2.44
C SER A 516 -3.84 -24.89 -1.19
N LYS A 517 -2.94 -25.87 -1.14
CA LYS A 517 -1.86 -25.87 -0.17
C LYS A 517 -1.17 -24.53 -0.29
N SER A 518 -1.23 -23.73 0.78
CA SER A 518 -0.57 -22.44 0.86
C SER A 518 0.93 -22.66 0.72
N SER A 519 1.45 -22.32 -0.45
CA SER A 519 2.86 -22.03 -0.64
C SER A 519 3.13 -20.59 -0.18
N LEU A 520 2.89 -20.31 1.09
CA LEU A 520 3.35 -19.13 1.80
C LEU A 520 4.29 -19.61 2.90
N ALA A 521 5.33 -20.27 2.50
CA ALA A 521 6.50 -20.51 3.33
C ALA A 521 7.69 -20.56 2.39
N GLU A 522 8.75 -19.90 2.79
CA GLU A 522 10.07 -19.82 2.17
C GLU A 522 10.34 -18.57 1.33
N GLN A 523 10.38 -17.45 2.00
CA GLN A 523 11.35 -16.41 1.68
C GLN A 523 11.97 -15.90 2.98
N GLY A 524 13.21 -16.30 3.22
CA GLY A 524 14.12 -15.62 4.15
C GLY A 524 14.42 -16.34 5.46
N GLN A 525 15.03 -17.51 5.40
CA GLN A 525 15.88 -18.00 6.48
C GLN A 525 17.31 -18.15 5.95
N SER A 526 18.11 -17.09 6.16
CA SER A 526 19.56 -17.23 6.39
C SER A 526 20.16 -15.85 6.68
N SER A 527 20.29 -15.52 7.91
CA SER A 527 21.09 -14.53 8.65
C SER A 527 20.34 -14.05 9.90
N GLY A 528 19.61 -14.96 10.59
CA GLY A 528 18.51 -14.65 11.49
C GLY A 528 18.87 -14.48 12.96
N ASP A 529 19.86 -15.18 13.49
CA ASP A 529 19.97 -15.29 14.96
C ASP A 529 20.42 -13.97 15.61
N SER A 530 21.41 -13.28 15.05
CA SER A 530 21.93 -12.06 15.66
C SER A 530 20.95 -10.86 15.58
N TYR A 531 20.30 -10.61 14.43
CA TYR A 531 19.35 -9.49 14.29
C TYR A 531 18.10 -9.66 15.17
N GLN A 532 17.56 -10.89 15.20
CA GLN A 532 16.37 -11.18 16.00
C GLN A 532 16.67 -11.05 17.50
N ASP A 533 17.84 -11.50 17.95
CA ASP A 533 18.27 -11.37 19.33
C ASP A 533 18.42 -9.90 19.76
N ILE A 534 19.00 -9.07 18.89
CA ILE A 534 19.16 -7.63 19.14
C ILE A 534 17.78 -6.96 19.21
N PHE A 535 16.91 -7.22 18.25
CA PHE A 535 15.57 -6.65 18.23
C PHE A 535 14.77 -7.03 19.50
N GLU A 536 14.84 -8.29 19.92
CA GLU A 536 14.17 -8.74 21.15
C GLU A 536 14.78 -8.12 22.41
N ALA A 537 16.11 -7.94 22.47
CA ALA A 537 16.77 -7.23 23.57
C ALA A 537 16.30 -5.77 23.65
N LEU A 538 16.27 -5.05 22.54
CA LEU A 538 15.75 -3.67 22.46
C LEU A 538 14.25 -3.61 22.82
N ARG A 539 13.46 -4.57 22.40
CA ARG A 539 12.04 -4.67 22.73
C ARG A 539 11.81 -4.90 24.23
N LYS A 540 12.64 -5.77 24.83
CA LYS A 540 12.61 -6.05 26.27
C LYS A 540 12.97 -4.80 27.07
N LEU A 541 14.03 -4.09 26.69
CA LEU A 541 14.40 -2.82 27.33
C LEU A 541 13.29 -1.78 27.19
N ARG A 542 12.68 -1.65 26.01
CA ARG A 542 11.55 -0.73 25.79
C ARG A 542 10.40 -1.02 26.75
N LYS A 543 10.05 -2.31 26.91
CA LYS A 543 8.99 -2.71 27.85
C LYS A 543 9.35 -2.35 29.29
N GLN A 544 10.57 -2.60 29.72
CA GLN A 544 11.04 -2.24 31.06
C GLN A 544 10.96 -0.73 31.31
N LEU A 545 11.43 0.09 30.36
CA LEU A 545 11.34 1.56 30.45
C LEU A 545 9.89 2.05 30.46
N ALA A 546 9.01 1.41 29.67
CA ALA A 546 7.60 1.72 29.65
C ALA A 546 6.95 1.50 31.03
N GLU A 547 7.29 0.40 31.72
CA GLU A 547 6.85 0.11 33.08
C GLU A 547 7.43 1.12 34.11
N GLU A 548 8.74 1.44 34.00
CA GLU A 548 9.42 2.41 34.88
C GLU A 548 8.78 3.80 34.80
N HIS A 549 8.41 4.25 33.61
CA HIS A 549 7.84 5.59 33.36
C HIS A 549 6.31 5.62 33.32
N ASN A 550 5.65 4.47 33.49
CA ASN A 550 4.19 4.31 33.36
C ASN A 550 3.65 4.85 32.03
N LEU A 551 4.35 4.52 30.94
CA LEU A 551 4.04 4.93 29.58
C LEU A 551 3.82 3.70 28.70
N PRO A 552 2.98 3.81 27.66
CA PRO A 552 2.89 2.78 26.61
C PRO A 552 4.24 2.55 25.91
N PRO A 553 4.65 1.30 25.65
CA PRO A 553 5.94 1.00 25.01
C PRO A 553 6.20 1.73 23.69
N TYR A 554 5.18 1.89 22.86
CA TYR A 554 5.30 2.57 21.56
C TYR A 554 5.52 4.10 21.70
N ILE A 555 5.23 4.72 22.84
CA ILE A 555 5.53 6.13 23.11
C ILE A 555 7.04 6.32 23.28
N ILE A 556 7.74 5.35 23.88
CA ILE A 556 9.20 5.38 24.00
C ILE A 556 9.81 5.32 22.59
N PHE A 557 9.68 4.19 21.89
CA PHE A 557 10.08 4.06 20.49
C PHE A 557 9.13 3.13 19.73
N HIS A 558 8.85 3.47 18.47
CA HIS A 558 8.11 2.59 17.57
C HIS A 558 8.94 1.37 17.15
N ASP A 559 8.28 0.28 16.74
CA ASP A 559 8.97 -0.91 16.24
C ASP A 559 9.87 -0.61 15.05
N THR A 560 9.50 0.36 14.20
CA THR A 560 10.34 0.84 13.09
C THR A 560 11.68 1.42 13.58
N SER A 561 11.66 2.19 14.66
CA SER A 561 12.90 2.74 15.26
C SER A 561 13.73 1.60 15.87
N LEU A 562 13.12 0.65 16.60
CA LEU A 562 13.84 -0.50 17.13
C LEU A 562 14.45 -1.39 16.04
N LYS A 563 13.74 -1.60 14.94
CA LYS A 563 14.26 -2.33 13.78
C LYS A 563 15.45 -1.61 13.16
N ALA A 564 15.33 -0.29 12.97
CA ALA A 564 16.43 0.51 12.45
C ALA A 564 17.65 0.49 13.41
N MET A 565 17.43 0.52 14.73
CA MET A 565 18.51 0.36 15.73
C MET A 565 19.18 -1.01 15.61
N ALA A 566 18.41 -2.10 15.45
CA ALA A 566 18.93 -3.45 15.31
C ALA A 566 19.67 -3.66 13.98
N GLU A 567 19.24 -2.98 12.91
CA GLU A 567 19.87 -3.04 11.58
C GLU A 567 21.13 -2.18 11.49
N GLN A 568 21.11 -0.98 12.05
CA GLN A 568 22.17 0.01 11.89
C GLN A 568 23.19 -0.04 13.03
N LEU A 569 22.86 -0.63 14.19
CA LEU A 569 23.70 -0.76 15.37
C LEU A 569 24.42 0.55 15.75
N PRO A 570 23.69 1.64 16.02
CA PRO A 570 24.30 2.93 16.35
C PRO A 570 25.25 2.79 17.54
N GLN A 571 26.42 3.43 17.43
CA GLN A 571 27.50 3.38 18.42
C GLN A 571 27.66 4.71 19.16
N THR A 572 27.13 5.78 18.63
CA THR A 572 27.21 7.16 19.15
C THR A 572 25.83 7.78 19.28
N GLU A 573 25.72 8.80 20.14
CA GLU A 573 24.47 9.58 20.27
C GLU A 573 24.04 10.19 18.93
N GLN A 574 25.00 10.65 18.12
CA GLN A 574 24.73 11.25 16.83
C GLN A 574 24.14 10.23 15.84
N GLU A 575 24.67 9.02 15.84
CA GLU A 575 24.11 7.93 15.03
C GLU A 575 22.72 7.54 15.52
N MET A 576 22.50 7.50 16.83
CA MET A 576 21.17 7.23 17.42
C MET A 576 20.17 8.32 17.05
N LEU A 577 20.54 9.60 17.03
CA LEU A 577 19.70 10.72 16.59
C LEU A 577 19.38 10.70 15.08
N ASN A 578 20.15 9.97 14.29
CA ASN A 578 19.87 9.76 12.89
C ASN A 578 18.81 8.67 12.65
N ILE A 579 18.52 7.83 13.66
CA ILE A 579 17.42 6.86 13.58
C ILE A 579 16.08 7.58 13.54
N SER A 580 15.27 7.26 12.55
CA SER A 580 13.94 7.85 12.38
C SER A 580 13.05 7.60 13.61
N GLY A 581 12.45 8.65 14.14
CA GLY A 581 11.60 8.60 15.35
C GLY A 581 12.37 8.74 16.67
N VAL A 582 13.68 8.96 16.65
CA VAL A 582 14.48 9.34 17.81
C VAL A 582 14.58 10.86 17.87
N SER A 583 13.79 11.48 18.76
CA SER A 583 13.87 12.91 19.03
C SER A 583 14.97 13.22 20.05
N PHE A 584 15.38 14.50 20.12
CA PHE A 584 16.39 14.94 21.08
C PHE A 584 15.96 14.64 22.53
N SER A 585 14.71 14.90 22.88
CA SER A 585 14.19 14.61 24.24
C SER A 585 14.25 13.12 24.56
N LYS A 586 13.83 12.26 23.63
CA LYS A 586 13.86 10.80 23.80
C LYS A 586 15.29 10.26 23.85
N MET A 587 16.22 10.87 23.12
CA MET A 587 17.64 10.52 23.21
C MET A 587 18.18 10.77 24.62
N GLN A 588 17.88 11.93 25.19
CA GLN A 588 18.33 12.28 26.54
C GLN A 588 17.66 11.42 27.63
N GLU A 589 16.38 11.11 27.48
CA GLU A 589 15.63 10.39 28.51
C GLU A 589 15.84 8.87 28.44
N TYR A 590 15.87 8.30 27.24
CA TYR A 590 15.90 6.85 27.05
C TYR A 590 17.06 6.37 26.18
N GLY A 591 17.52 7.18 25.23
CA GLY A 591 18.38 6.77 24.13
C GLY A 591 19.69 6.13 24.56
N HIS A 592 20.29 6.60 25.65
CA HIS A 592 21.55 6.05 26.19
C HIS A 592 21.45 4.56 26.53
N ARG A 593 20.34 4.14 27.15
CA ARG A 593 20.12 2.72 27.51
C ARG A 593 19.96 1.83 26.28
N PHE A 594 19.38 2.35 25.20
CA PHE A 594 19.31 1.63 23.91
C PHE A 594 20.67 1.59 23.22
N LEU A 595 21.43 2.66 23.32
CA LEU A 595 22.80 2.74 22.79
C LEU A 595 23.71 1.70 23.47
N GLU A 596 23.60 1.52 24.78
CA GLU A 596 24.32 0.48 25.51
C GLU A 596 24.05 -0.93 24.96
N ILE A 597 22.81 -1.24 24.59
CA ILE A 597 22.48 -2.52 23.97
C ILE A 597 23.10 -2.62 22.57
N THR A 598 22.93 -1.63 21.71
CA THR A 598 23.49 -1.69 20.36
C THR A 598 25.00 -1.77 20.34
N GLN A 599 25.67 -1.14 21.32
CA GLN A 599 27.12 -1.25 21.53
C GLN A 599 27.57 -2.66 21.96
N GLN A 600 26.78 -3.39 22.77
CA GLN A 600 27.07 -4.77 23.15
C GLN A 600 27.03 -5.74 21.98
N PHE A 601 26.16 -5.48 21.02
CA PHE A 601 26.01 -6.27 19.80
C PHE A 601 26.79 -5.70 18.63
N SER A 602 27.63 -4.68 18.87
CA SER A 602 28.60 -4.26 17.87
C SER A 602 29.34 -5.49 17.39
N PRO A 603 29.45 -5.78 16.09
CA PRO A 603 30.28 -6.88 15.67
C PRO A 603 31.61 -6.69 16.40
N LEU A 604 31.93 -7.69 17.22
CA LEU A 604 33.27 -7.79 17.84
C LEU A 604 34.23 -7.28 16.79
N THR A 605 34.97 -6.25 17.11
CA THR A 605 36.02 -5.71 16.27
C THR A 605 36.82 -6.87 15.70
N THR A 606 36.29 -7.45 14.64
CA THR A 606 37.11 -8.19 13.71
C THR A 606 38.01 -7.12 13.17
N SER A 607 39.24 -7.18 13.60
CA SER A 607 40.44 -6.55 13.09
C SER A 607 40.15 -5.48 12.06
N SER A 608 40.56 -4.25 12.32
CA SER A 608 40.60 -3.13 11.40
C SER A 608 40.48 -3.59 9.96
N VAL A 609 39.28 -3.56 9.38
CA VAL A 609 39.15 -3.79 7.95
C VAL A 609 39.92 -2.62 7.32
N ASP A 610 41.06 -2.93 6.80
CA ASP A 610 41.90 -1.95 6.13
C ASP A 610 41.16 -1.53 4.85
N VAL A 611 40.82 -0.26 4.77
CA VAL A 611 40.09 0.27 3.59
C VAL A 611 40.91 0.03 2.33
N GLU A 612 42.22 0.10 2.42
CA GLU A 612 43.15 -0.13 1.29
C GLU A 612 43.16 -1.61 0.89
N GLU A 613 43.00 -2.52 1.85
CA GLU A 613 42.84 -3.97 1.56
C GLU A 613 41.50 -4.25 0.85
N VAL A 614 40.38 -3.70 1.32
CA VAL A 614 39.05 -3.87 0.70
C VAL A 614 39.01 -3.31 -0.71
N LEU A 615 39.72 -2.21 -0.98
CA LEU A 615 39.77 -1.57 -2.29
C LEU A 615 41.02 -1.98 -3.09
N SER A 616 41.74 -2.99 -2.64
CA SER A 616 42.87 -3.53 -3.38
C SER A 616 42.43 -4.11 -4.74
N GLU A 617 43.35 -4.07 -5.73
CA GLU A 617 43.08 -4.54 -7.08
C GLU A 617 42.64 -6.04 -7.08
N GLU A 618 43.25 -6.85 -6.19
CA GLU A 618 42.92 -8.26 -6.01
C GLU A 618 41.49 -8.45 -5.50
N LYS A 619 41.04 -7.69 -4.51
CA LYS A 619 39.66 -7.76 -3.99
C LYS A 619 38.65 -7.22 -5.01
N LEU A 620 38.98 -6.13 -5.70
CA LEU A 620 38.12 -5.60 -6.77
C LEU A 620 37.97 -6.58 -7.92
N GLN A 621 39.00 -7.36 -8.24
CA GLN A 621 38.92 -8.45 -9.21
C GLN A 621 37.99 -9.58 -8.72
N ALA A 622 38.09 -9.97 -7.45
CA ALA A 622 37.18 -10.96 -6.85
C ALA A 622 35.72 -10.48 -6.86
N TYR A 623 35.44 -9.20 -6.57
CA TYR A 623 34.09 -8.62 -6.64
C TYR A 623 33.56 -8.60 -8.07
N TYR A 624 34.40 -8.34 -9.06
CA TYR A 624 34.05 -8.44 -10.46
C TYR A 624 33.62 -9.86 -10.84
N GLU A 625 34.39 -10.86 -10.45
CA GLU A 625 34.09 -12.29 -10.73
C GLU A 625 32.81 -12.73 -10.03
N GLU A 626 32.58 -12.33 -8.77
CA GLU A 626 31.38 -12.65 -8.01
C GLU A 626 30.13 -12.02 -8.66
N LEU A 627 30.19 -10.76 -9.09
CA LEU A 627 29.09 -10.11 -9.80
C LEU A 627 28.81 -10.75 -11.15
N GLN A 628 29.85 -11.17 -11.88
CA GLN A 628 29.70 -11.91 -13.14
C GLN A 628 29.03 -13.27 -12.93
N ALA A 629 29.44 -14.02 -11.91
CA ALA A 629 28.83 -15.30 -11.56
C ALA A 629 27.35 -15.16 -11.18
N ALA A 630 26.96 -14.03 -10.56
CA ALA A 630 25.59 -13.67 -10.23
C ALA A 630 24.81 -13.06 -11.42
N ASN A 631 25.41 -12.97 -12.61
CA ASN A 631 24.83 -12.34 -13.80
C ASN A 631 24.50 -10.84 -13.61
N LEU A 632 25.24 -10.17 -12.75
CA LEU A 632 25.08 -8.75 -12.42
C LEU A 632 26.16 -7.91 -13.13
N ARG A 633 25.77 -6.68 -13.54
CA ARG A 633 26.69 -5.78 -14.23
C ARG A 633 27.67 -5.16 -13.23
N PHE A 634 28.96 -5.33 -13.49
CA PHE A 634 30.01 -4.59 -12.80
C PHE A 634 29.99 -3.11 -13.23
N SER A 635 29.85 -2.20 -12.29
CA SER A 635 29.95 -0.76 -12.52
C SER A 635 30.35 -0.05 -11.23
N THR A 636 30.90 1.16 -11.35
CA THR A 636 31.27 1.99 -10.19
C THR A 636 30.09 2.25 -9.26
N ALA A 637 28.86 2.35 -9.82
CA ALA A 637 27.65 2.53 -9.04
C ALA A 637 27.27 1.26 -8.27
N VAL A 638 27.27 0.09 -8.91
CA VAL A 638 26.94 -1.18 -8.24
C VAL A 638 27.95 -1.45 -7.13
N VAL A 639 29.25 -1.46 -7.43
CA VAL A 639 30.27 -1.78 -6.43
C VAL A 639 30.31 -0.73 -5.32
N GLY A 640 30.24 0.55 -5.65
CA GLY A 640 30.27 1.64 -4.66
C GLY A 640 29.09 1.60 -3.70
N TYR A 641 27.85 1.50 -4.19
CA TYR A 641 26.66 1.43 -3.33
C TYR A 641 26.59 0.12 -2.55
N VAL A 642 27.05 -0.99 -3.11
CA VAL A 642 27.10 -2.27 -2.43
C VAL A 642 28.12 -2.27 -1.30
N LEU A 643 29.34 -1.78 -1.53
CA LEU A 643 30.40 -1.69 -0.50
C LEU A 643 30.00 -0.82 0.70
N ILE A 644 29.34 0.32 0.45
CA ILE A 644 28.83 1.16 1.54
C ILE A 644 27.52 0.67 2.16
N GLY A 645 26.93 -0.41 1.63
CA GLY A 645 25.67 -0.97 2.12
C GLY A 645 24.48 -0.02 1.97
N SER A 646 24.33 0.62 0.80
CA SER A 646 23.28 1.60 0.51
C SER A 646 21.89 0.98 0.51
N ASP A 647 20.93 1.65 1.13
CA ASP A 647 19.50 1.25 1.16
C ASP A 647 18.72 1.65 -0.10
N ARG A 648 19.39 2.20 -1.12
CA ARG A 648 18.72 2.55 -2.40
C ARG A 648 18.15 1.29 -3.06
N LYS A 649 16.91 1.41 -3.54
CA LYS A 649 16.19 0.32 -4.22
C LYS A 649 17.04 -0.29 -5.33
N GLY A 650 17.22 -1.62 -5.29
CA GLY A 650 18.05 -2.39 -6.22
C GLY A 650 19.49 -2.63 -5.75
N TYR A 651 20.11 -1.75 -4.97
CA TYR A 651 21.46 -1.96 -4.46
C TYR A 651 21.46 -2.69 -3.10
N ALA A 652 20.47 -2.46 -2.27
CA ALA A 652 20.31 -3.17 -1.01
C ALA A 652 20.12 -4.69 -1.18
N GLU A 653 19.42 -5.11 -2.22
CA GLU A 653 19.24 -6.52 -2.56
C GLU A 653 20.56 -7.16 -3.04
N ILE A 654 21.29 -6.45 -3.89
CA ILE A 654 22.61 -6.89 -4.36
C ILE A 654 23.60 -6.99 -3.18
N ALA A 655 23.61 -6.00 -2.28
CA ALA A 655 24.47 -5.99 -1.10
C ALA A 655 24.25 -7.20 -0.16
N ARG A 656 23.02 -7.75 -0.14
CA ARG A 656 22.70 -8.95 0.64
C ARG A 656 23.08 -10.26 -0.07
N SER A 657 23.24 -10.22 -1.38
CA SER A 657 23.51 -11.42 -2.20
C SER A 657 24.98 -11.65 -2.52
N VAL A 658 25.86 -10.70 -2.19
CA VAL A 658 27.31 -10.76 -2.48
C VAL A 658 28.14 -10.69 -1.20
N SER A 659 29.34 -11.28 -1.22
CA SER A 659 30.23 -11.39 -0.06
C SER A 659 30.78 -10.03 0.44
N PHE A 660 30.81 -9.01 -0.41
CA PHE A 660 31.38 -7.71 -0.11
C PHE A 660 30.35 -6.63 0.24
N GLY A 661 29.09 -7.02 0.44
CA GLY A 661 28.02 -6.07 0.77
C GLY A 661 28.24 -5.40 2.11
N GLY A 662 28.34 -4.08 2.13
CA GLY A 662 28.46 -3.27 3.34
C GLY A 662 29.84 -3.26 4.02
N LEU A 663 30.88 -3.80 3.40
CA LEU A 663 32.24 -3.84 3.99
C LEU A 663 32.81 -2.46 4.35
N LEU A 664 32.39 -1.42 3.65
CA LEU A 664 32.79 -0.03 3.90
C LEU A 664 31.66 0.82 4.47
N ARG A 665 30.62 0.19 5.03
CA ARG A 665 29.52 0.92 5.65
C ARG A 665 30.03 1.86 6.74
N ASN A 666 29.62 3.13 6.68
CA ASN A 666 30.02 4.20 7.60
C ASN A 666 31.53 4.54 7.64
N ARG A 667 32.33 4.03 6.71
CA ARG A 667 33.79 4.34 6.63
C ARG A 667 34.13 5.30 5.51
N LEU A 668 33.48 5.14 4.36
CA LEU A 668 33.67 6.01 3.20
C LEU A 668 32.30 6.39 2.63
N THR A 669 32.24 7.58 2.04
CA THR A 669 31.09 8.00 1.24
C THR A 669 31.12 7.33 -0.13
N TYR A 670 29.96 7.28 -0.81
CA TYR A 670 29.88 6.76 -2.17
C TYR A 670 30.86 7.43 -3.14
N GLU A 671 31.01 8.74 -3.06
CA GLU A 671 31.92 9.47 -3.96
C GLU A 671 33.39 9.13 -3.70
N GLU A 672 33.81 8.93 -2.44
CA GLU A 672 35.17 8.49 -2.10
C GLU A 672 35.45 7.07 -2.61
N VAL A 673 34.53 6.13 -2.41
CA VAL A 673 34.64 4.77 -2.94
C VAL A 673 34.69 4.80 -4.46
N LYS A 674 33.82 5.54 -5.12
CA LYS A 674 33.73 5.67 -6.57
C LYS A 674 35.03 6.21 -7.18
N GLN A 675 35.64 7.23 -6.56
CA GLN A 675 36.91 7.75 -7.02
C GLN A 675 38.03 6.71 -6.96
N ARG A 676 38.06 5.88 -5.91
CA ARG A 676 39.12 4.88 -5.71
C ARG A 676 38.97 3.67 -6.63
N ILE A 677 37.75 3.23 -6.93
CA ILE A 677 37.47 2.07 -7.81
C ILE A 677 37.48 2.46 -9.31
N LYS A 678 37.39 3.74 -9.64
CA LYS A 678 37.31 4.22 -11.02
C LYS A 678 38.48 3.74 -11.91
N PRO A 679 39.75 3.80 -11.49
CA PRO A 679 40.86 3.32 -12.32
C PRO A 679 40.75 1.82 -12.65
N PHE A 680 40.34 1.01 -11.70
CA PHE A 680 40.11 -0.42 -11.91
C PHE A 680 38.93 -0.68 -12.87
N TYR A 681 37.84 0.06 -12.73
CA TYR A 681 36.71 -0.01 -13.65
C TYR A 681 37.11 0.34 -15.10
N GLU A 682 37.86 1.40 -15.29
CA GLU A 682 38.37 1.83 -16.61
C GLU A 682 39.27 0.76 -17.24
N LYS A 683 40.13 0.10 -16.43
CA LYS A 683 40.96 -1.03 -16.87
C LYS A 683 40.11 -2.20 -17.39
N ILE A 684 39.12 -2.64 -16.62
CA ILE A 684 38.21 -3.73 -17.02
C ILE A 684 37.43 -3.35 -18.29
N GLU A 685 36.92 -2.12 -18.37
CA GLU A 685 36.17 -1.66 -19.54
C GLU A 685 37.05 -1.63 -20.81
N ASN A 686 38.31 -1.26 -20.68
CA ASN A 686 39.26 -1.27 -21.78
C ASN A 686 39.64 -2.69 -22.22
N ASP A 687 39.84 -3.60 -21.25
CA ASP A 687 40.10 -5.02 -21.55
C ASP A 687 38.89 -5.70 -22.24
N LEU A 688 37.70 -5.36 -21.82
CA LEU A 688 36.47 -5.83 -22.49
C LEU A 688 36.31 -5.29 -23.90
N LYS A 689 36.67 -4.02 -24.13
CA LYS A 689 36.70 -3.40 -25.46
C LYS A 689 37.74 -4.07 -26.36
N ARG A 690 38.94 -4.34 -25.82
CA ARG A 690 40.01 -5.03 -26.55
C ARG A 690 39.59 -6.45 -26.93
N LYS A 691 39.05 -7.24 -25.99
CA LYS A 691 38.54 -8.59 -26.30
C LYS A 691 37.43 -8.57 -27.36
N LYS A 692 36.50 -7.63 -27.31
CA LYS A 692 35.49 -7.46 -28.34
C LYS A 692 36.04 -7.06 -29.68
N GLN A 693 37.15 -6.37 -29.70
CA GLN A 693 37.86 -5.94 -30.92
C GLN A 693 38.64 -7.11 -31.52
N GLU A 694 39.28 -7.94 -30.69
CA GLU A 694 39.94 -9.20 -31.08
C GLU A 694 38.92 -10.21 -31.62
N GLU A 695 37.80 -10.38 -30.92
CA GLU A 695 36.71 -11.25 -31.40
C GLU A 695 36.07 -10.78 -32.73
N ARG A 696 36.03 -9.46 -33.00
CA ARG A 696 35.60 -8.92 -34.28
C ARG A 696 36.63 -9.17 -35.36
N PHE A 697 37.90 -9.04 -35.08
CA PHE A 697 38.96 -9.30 -36.02
C PHE A 697 39.00 -10.76 -36.46
N ASP A 698 38.85 -11.72 -35.50
CA ASP A 698 38.71 -13.15 -35.81
C ASP A 698 37.46 -13.48 -36.60
N GLN A 699 36.33 -12.82 -36.35
CA GLN A 699 35.10 -12.97 -37.11
C GLN A 699 35.23 -12.43 -38.53
N ASP A 700 35.94 -11.30 -38.72
CA ASP A 700 36.13 -10.71 -40.03
C ASP A 700 37.08 -11.58 -40.88
N GLU A 701 38.13 -12.19 -40.27
CA GLU A 701 39.03 -13.11 -40.98
C GLU A 701 38.32 -14.42 -41.39
N GLN A 702 37.50 -14.97 -40.48
CA GLN A 702 36.65 -16.14 -40.83
C GLN A 702 35.64 -15.80 -41.93
N LEU A 703 35.08 -14.57 -41.92
CA LEU A 703 34.14 -14.12 -42.95
C LEU A 703 34.78 -14.03 -44.34
N VAL A 704 36.04 -13.57 -44.41
CA VAL A 704 36.83 -13.56 -45.68
C VAL A 704 37.05 -14.98 -46.20
N HIS A 705 37.26 -15.95 -45.34
CA HIS A 705 37.39 -17.37 -45.73
C HIS A 705 36.08 -17.89 -46.31
N ALA A 706 34.94 -17.57 -45.69
CA ALA A 706 33.65 -17.94 -46.21
C ALA A 706 33.33 -17.26 -47.56
N GLN A 707 33.69 -15.99 -47.73
CA GLN A 707 33.55 -15.25 -48.98
C GLN A 707 34.35 -15.93 -50.11
N THR A 708 35.58 -16.37 -49.82
CA THR A 708 36.42 -17.08 -50.79
C THR A 708 35.81 -18.43 -51.18
N TYR A 709 35.20 -19.15 -50.23
CA TYR A 709 34.53 -20.42 -50.50
C TYR A 709 33.33 -20.24 -51.41
N PHE A 710 32.48 -19.23 -51.20
CA PHE A 710 31.32 -18.95 -52.04
C PHE A 710 31.66 -18.24 -53.37
N ALA A 711 32.85 -17.67 -53.50
CA ALA A 711 33.32 -17.05 -54.73
C ALA A 711 34.06 -18.03 -55.63
N ALA A 712 34.36 -19.25 -55.16
CA ALA A 712 34.99 -20.30 -55.96
C ALA A 712 34.01 -20.78 -57.08
N GLU A 713 34.53 -21.59 -58.05
CA GLU A 713 33.72 -22.15 -59.12
C GLU A 713 32.49 -22.87 -58.56
N GLU A 714 31.31 -22.60 -59.14
CA GLU A 714 30.02 -23.04 -58.60
C GLU A 714 29.92 -24.58 -58.64
N ILE A 715 29.80 -25.17 -57.44
CA ILE A 715 29.56 -26.57 -57.27
C ILE A 715 28.20 -26.77 -56.62
N ASP A 716 27.33 -27.53 -57.29
CA ASP A 716 26.08 -27.96 -56.72
C ASP A 716 25.83 -29.45 -57.01
N LEU A 717 26.12 -30.28 -56.06
CA LEU A 717 25.92 -31.72 -56.14
C LEU A 717 24.58 -32.17 -55.52
N LEU A 718 23.77 -31.20 -55.08
CA LEU A 718 22.45 -31.50 -54.52
C LEU A 718 21.40 -31.55 -55.64
N SER A 719 20.63 -32.63 -55.67
CA SER A 719 19.46 -32.73 -56.57
C SER A 719 18.30 -31.82 -56.11
N ALA A 720 17.40 -31.48 -56.99
CA ALA A 720 16.21 -30.70 -56.67
C ALA A 720 15.38 -31.33 -55.52
N ALA A 721 15.31 -32.67 -55.50
CA ALA A 721 14.60 -33.39 -54.42
C ALA A 721 15.31 -33.27 -53.06
N GLU A 722 16.63 -33.17 -53.02
CA GLU A 722 17.40 -32.98 -51.79
C GLU A 722 17.23 -31.54 -51.27
N TRP A 723 17.20 -30.54 -52.14
CA TRP A 723 16.89 -29.17 -51.81
C TRP A 723 15.48 -29.01 -51.21
N ASP A 724 14.46 -29.63 -51.86
CA ASP A 724 13.08 -29.61 -51.38
C ASP A 724 12.93 -30.32 -50.02
N LYS A 725 13.61 -31.46 -49.86
CA LYS A 725 13.61 -32.16 -48.56
C LYS A 725 14.25 -31.34 -47.45
N MET A 726 15.35 -30.66 -47.75
CA MET A 726 16.03 -29.79 -46.78
C MET A 726 15.15 -28.59 -46.43
N ARG A 727 14.52 -27.94 -47.38
CA ARG A 727 13.58 -26.85 -47.17
C ARG A 727 12.40 -27.28 -46.29
N ALA A 728 11.80 -28.42 -46.59
CA ALA A 728 10.72 -28.98 -45.77
C ALA A 728 11.17 -29.25 -44.31
N SER A 729 12.38 -29.74 -44.12
CA SER A 729 12.93 -29.96 -42.78
C SER A 729 13.14 -28.65 -42.00
N ILE A 730 13.58 -27.59 -42.66
CA ILE A 730 13.76 -26.26 -42.05
C ILE A 730 12.42 -25.59 -41.74
N ASP A 731 11.46 -25.72 -42.64
CA ASP A 731 10.11 -25.16 -42.48
C ASP A 731 9.31 -25.86 -41.37
N ALA A 732 9.65 -27.11 -41.06
CA ALA A 732 9.09 -27.86 -39.92
C ALA A 732 9.61 -27.37 -38.54
N ILE A 733 10.68 -26.58 -38.48
CA ILE A 733 11.24 -26.06 -37.24
C ILE A 733 10.39 -24.83 -36.81
N PRO A 734 9.73 -24.86 -35.65
CA PRO A 734 8.87 -23.76 -35.20
C PRO A 734 9.68 -22.48 -34.99
N LEU A 735 9.06 -21.32 -35.28
CA LEU A 735 9.62 -20.02 -34.97
C LEU A 735 9.45 -19.73 -33.46
N GLN A 736 10.51 -19.29 -32.79
CA GLN A 736 10.46 -18.94 -31.37
C GLN A 736 9.82 -17.56 -31.12
N LYS A 737 9.98 -16.65 -32.07
CA LYS A 737 9.40 -15.31 -32.02
C LYS A 737 8.17 -15.21 -32.91
N THR A 738 6.98 -15.41 -32.32
CA THR A 738 5.68 -15.35 -33.01
C THR A 738 4.71 -14.43 -32.25
N GLY A 739 3.65 -13.94 -32.88
CA GLY A 739 2.57 -13.19 -32.25
C GLY A 739 2.81 -11.67 -32.11
N GLU A 740 2.17 -11.05 -31.14
CA GLU A 740 2.13 -9.58 -30.96
C GLU A 740 3.48 -8.95 -30.57
N GLY A 741 4.45 -9.73 -30.10
CA GLY A 741 5.80 -9.25 -29.75
C GLY A 741 6.73 -9.04 -30.95
N VAL A 742 6.28 -9.29 -32.18
CA VAL A 742 7.11 -9.11 -33.39
C VAL A 742 6.90 -7.72 -33.98
N SER A 743 7.98 -6.91 -34.01
CA SER A 743 7.93 -5.55 -34.58
C SER A 743 7.53 -5.58 -36.05
N GLU A 744 6.91 -4.49 -36.54
CA GLU A 744 6.50 -4.34 -37.94
C GLU A 744 7.71 -4.47 -38.90
N ALA A 745 8.85 -3.89 -38.51
CA ALA A 745 10.10 -4.01 -39.28
C ALA A 745 10.56 -5.48 -39.43
N LEU A 746 10.41 -6.31 -38.37
CA LEU A 746 10.77 -7.73 -38.44
C LEU A 746 9.78 -8.54 -39.27
N ARG A 747 8.50 -8.18 -39.25
CA ARG A 747 7.48 -8.81 -40.15
C ARG A 747 7.79 -8.54 -41.62
N GLU A 748 8.22 -7.32 -41.95
CA GLU A 748 8.60 -6.95 -43.31
C GLU A 748 9.84 -7.72 -43.78
N ILE A 749 10.89 -7.82 -42.95
CA ILE A 749 12.10 -8.59 -43.26
C ILE A 749 11.78 -10.09 -43.44
N ARG A 750 10.82 -10.62 -42.70
CA ARG A 750 10.43 -12.04 -42.79
C ARG A 750 9.66 -12.38 -44.06
N LYS A 751 9.21 -11.41 -44.83
CA LYS A 751 8.65 -11.65 -46.18
C LYS A 751 9.73 -12.18 -47.15
N THR A 752 10.98 -11.73 -46.98
CA THR A 752 12.11 -12.14 -47.85
C THR A 752 12.99 -13.20 -47.15
N HIS A 753 13.14 -13.08 -45.82
CA HIS A 753 13.95 -13.99 -45.02
C HIS A 753 13.10 -14.57 -43.87
N ARG A 754 12.34 -15.63 -44.16
CA ARG A 754 11.30 -16.17 -43.28
C ARG A 754 11.74 -16.54 -41.88
N ARG A 755 13.05 -16.79 -41.67
CA ARG A 755 13.66 -17.07 -40.37
C ARG A 755 14.55 -15.93 -39.83
N ALA A 756 14.32 -14.70 -40.25
CA ALA A 756 15.07 -13.54 -39.76
C ALA A 756 14.91 -13.38 -38.25
N ASN A 757 16.02 -13.09 -37.56
CA ASN A 757 16.15 -12.92 -36.10
C ASN A 757 15.72 -14.14 -35.23
N GLU A 758 15.63 -15.33 -35.82
CA GLU A 758 15.51 -16.58 -35.08
C GLU A 758 16.92 -17.08 -34.72
N PRO A 759 17.13 -17.63 -33.51
CA PRO A 759 18.39 -18.31 -33.16
C PRO A 759 18.59 -19.53 -34.07
N TRP A 760 19.84 -19.88 -34.39
CA TRP A 760 20.17 -21.11 -35.06
C TRP A 760 20.04 -22.28 -34.08
N CYS A 761 19.31 -23.31 -34.48
CA CYS A 761 19.23 -24.53 -33.69
C CYS A 761 20.18 -25.59 -34.25
N ASP A 762 20.51 -26.59 -33.43
CA ASP A 762 21.46 -27.65 -33.80
C ASP A 762 21.07 -28.39 -35.10
N MET A 763 19.79 -28.55 -35.37
CA MET A 763 19.28 -29.17 -36.60
C MET A 763 19.56 -28.31 -37.83
N GLU A 764 19.34 -26.99 -37.77
CA GLU A 764 19.69 -26.06 -38.87
C GLU A 764 21.19 -26.05 -39.12
N VAL A 765 22.00 -26.00 -38.06
CA VAL A 765 23.47 -26.03 -38.18
C VAL A 765 23.95 -27.32 -38.80
N SER A 766 23.40 -28.49 -38.39
CA SER A 766 23.71 -29.78 -38.99
C SER A 766 23.32 -29.87 -40.45
N LEU A 767 22.17 -29.38 -40.85
CA LEU A 767 21.73 -29.31 -42.24
C LEU A 767 22.65 -28.40 -43.07
N LEU A 768 23.01 -27.24 -42.58
CA LEU A 768 23.96 -26.33 -43.22
C LEU A 768 25.32 -26.96 -43.44
N LYS A 769 25.87 -27.65 -42.41
CA LYS A 769 27.13 -28.37 -42.50
C LYS A 769 27.14 -29.46 -43.57
N ASN A 770 26.02 -30.17 -43.68
CA ASN A 770 25.87 -31.21 -44.69
C ASN A 770 25.71 -30.63 -46.08
N ALA A 771 25.00 -29.49 -46.24
CA ALA A 771 24.87 -28.79 -47.48
C ALA A 771 26.22 -28.23 -48.00
N LEU A 772 27.01 -27.58 -47.13
CA LEU A 772 28.32 -27.01 -47.48
C LEU A 772 29.34 -28.06 -47.96
N ARG A 773 29.16 -29.34 -47.69
CA ARG A 773 29.98 -30.39 -48.24
C ARG A 773 29.64 -30.74 -49.70
N LYS A 774 28.50 -30.33 -50.19
CA LYS A 774 27.96 -30.68 -51.48
C LYS A 774 27.72 -29.48 -52.42
N THR A 775 27.62 -28.26 -51.84
CA THR A 775 27.36 -27.06 -52.62
C THR A 775 28.01 -25.82 -52.01
N ASN A 776 28.49 -24.92 -52.85
CA ASN A 776 28.87 -23.53 -52.49
C ASN A 776 27.90 -22.48 -53.07
N LYS A 777 26.70 -22.87 -53.44
CA LYS A 777 25.68 -22.01 -54.02
C LYS A 777 24.99 -21.17 -52.97
N LEU A 778 25.57 -20.00 -52.64
CA LEU A 778 25.11 -19.15 -51.57
C LEU A 778 23.62 -18.74 -51.67
N GLN A 779 23.16 -18.38 -52.88
CA GLN A 779 21.79 -17.96 -53.11
C GLN A 779 20.78 -19.09 -52.80
N ALA A 780 21.09 -20.32 -53.18
CA ALA A 780 20.25 -21.49 -52.93
C ALA A 780 20.18 -21.81 -51.40
N LEU A 781 21.27 -21.57 -50.67
CA LEU A 781 21.29 -21.70 -49.20
C LEU A 781 20.45 -20.62 -48.53
N ILE A 782 20.56 -19.35 -48.98
CA ILE A 782 19.74 -18.22 -48.48
C ILE A 782 18.24 -18.56 -48.62
N GLU A 783 17.82 -19.00 -49.77
CA GLU A 783 16.42 -19.34 -50.08
C GLU A 783 15.93 -20.54 -49.30
N THR A 784 16.76 -21.58 -49.18
CA THR A 784 16.41 -22.81 -48.48
C THR A 784 16.31 -22.61 -46.96
N PHE A 785 17.25 -21.92 -46.35
CA PHE A 785 17.27 -21.65 -44.92
C PHE A 785 16.41 -20.47 -44.48
N GLY A 786 15.97 -19.64 -45.45
CA GLY A 786 15.18 -18.44 -45.16
C GLY A 786 15.91 -17.45 -44.24
N ARG A 787 17.23 -17.36 -44.39
CA ARG A 787 18.14 -16.53 -43.60
C ARG A 787 18.79 -15.46 -44.48
N SER A 788 19.25 -14.35 -43.90
CA SER A 788 20.00 -13.35 -44.66
C SER A 788 21.37 -13.87 -45.09
N GLU A 789 21.91 -13.33 -46.18
CA GLU A 789 23.24 -13.63 -46.68
C GLU A 789 24.31 -13.57 -45.56
N ARG A 790 24.34 -12.51 -44.81
CA ARG A 790 25.28 -12.36 -43.70
C ARG A 790 25.13 -13.47 -42.62
N SER A 791 23.92 -13.91 -42.34
CA SER A 791 23.66 -14.96 -41.36
C SER A 791 24.18 -16.32 -41.89
N ILE A 792 23.98 -16.65 -43.18
CA ILE A 792 24.53 -17.87 -43.79
C ILE A 792 26.05 -17.79 -43.80
N MET A 793 26.65 -16.67 -44.20
CA MET A 793 28.11 -16.50 -44.25
C MET A 793 28.78 -16.69 -42.90
N VAL A 794 28.26 -16.04 -41.85
CA VAL A 794 28.80 -16.13 -40.47
C VAL A 794 28.78 -17.58 -39.93
N TYR A 795 27.69 -18.31 -40.20
CA TYR A 795 27.61 -19.68 -39.74
C TYR A 795 28.42 -20.63 -40.62
N SER A 796 28.47 -20.41 -41.95
CA SER A 796 29.33 -21.14 -42.85
C SER A 796 30.83 -20.99 -42.48
N ALA A 797 31.27 -19.79 -42.14
CA ALA A 797 32.62 -19.51 -41.73
C ALA A 797 33.12 -20.35 -40.52
N LYS A 798 32.18 -20.76 -39.67
CA LYS A 798 32.45 -21.66 -38.53
C LYS A 798 32.46 -23.14 -38.90
N LEU A 799 31.96 -23.50 -40.05
CA LEU A 799 31.69 -24.89 -40.44
C LEU A 799 32.59 -25.36 -41.59
N ILE A 800 33.13 -24.41 -42.40
CA ILE A 800 34.11 -24.61 -43.44
C ILE A 800 35.52 -24.64 -42.83
#